data_cca91871532bcc78a44098eff2738825
#
_entry.id   cca91871532bcc78a44098eff2738825
#
_cell.length_a   1.000
_cell.length_b   1.000
_cell.length_c   1.000
_cell.angle_alpha   90.00
_cell.angle_beta   90.00
_cell.angle_gamma   90.00
#
_symmetry.space_group_name_H-M   'P 1'
#
loop_
_entity.id
_entity.type
_entity.pdbx_description
1 polymer ?
#
loop_
_entity_poly.entity_id
_entity_poly.type
_entity_poly.pdbx_seq_one_letter_code
_entity_poly.pdbx_strand_id
1 'polypeptide(L)'
;MLGLALAIFHYAFYHRVVRLVLQGKETARFDRPLERLKGALLISLGQQKVLQRVKYGDYAGIGHATIFWGFLTFMLSYGIFVFAASAKGGFPEWLLTETGVRVYSQYLDILAAVLAVVLVWAFVRRWVLTPSRLAFDLTRHSDALIIVVLIMGLMLSTILTHAFWVAQGGTGPEADVFIGKALGELFTDWGIGVSAANTLQGVFWWSHLSIILIFTVYIPFTKHMHMFAAPVNAYFRSLEPKGALPLMDLENTEKFGAGRVQDFTWKQLLDGYACAVCGRCTDACPANLTGKQLSPMHIVENLKDHMVAIGHQGDRNPEHVEPFPILEGVISETSIWDCLNCGACIEECPVTVEHVPTIMDMRRHLVLEESKAPESAMNALLSLEQRGHPWRGTQYSRTDWAEGLEVPTLAEKPDAEVLFWVGCTPALEQRSQAIARSMAKILKAAKVDFAILGDEETCTGDPARRMGNEYLFQILAQQNIDTMNGYNVKKVVTTCPHCFNTMKNEYPQLGGKFEVLHYSQFVDQLIKKGSIKPVKMMNVTMAYHDSCFLGRHNGVYDEPRDVAKAIPGLKLVEMGSRCRERGFCCGAGGGHMWIEESQGTRVNHARTDQFLETEANTVGVSCPFCVQMMTEGIQAKGLDSEKEAKDVLEILADSLEL
;
A
#
# COMPACT_ATOMS: atom_id res chain seq x y z
N MET A 1 18.54 -16.07 34.77
CA MET A 1 18.70 -15.97 33.30
C MET A 1 17.50 -15.30 32.64
N LEU A 2 16.25 -15.75 32.84
CA LEU A 2 15.06 -15.15 32.24
C LEU A 2 14.89 -13.66 32.60
N GLY A 3 15.04 -13.30 33.89
CA GLY A 3 14.97 -11.90 34.30
C GLY A 3 15.99 -10.98 33.64
N LEU A 4 17.22 -11.48 33.40
CA LEU A 4 18.25 -10.74 32.67
C LEU A 4 17.89 -10.58 31.18
N ALA A 5 17.42 -11.64 30.52
CA ALA A 5 17.00 -11.58 29.12
C ALA A 5 15.83 -10.61 28.92
N LEU A 6 14.83 -10.63 29.81
CA LEU A 6 13.72 -9.70 29.80
C LEU A 6 14.16 -8.25 30.09
N ALA A 7 15.09 -8.04 31.02
CA ALA A 7 15.64 -6.71 31.31
C ALA A 7 16.36 -6.13 30.08
N ILE A 8 17.20 -6.93 29.40
CA ILE A 8 17.89 -6.53 28.18
C ILE A 8 16.86 -6.23 27.06
N PHE A 9 15.84 -7.11 26.90
CA PHE A 9 14.78 -6.88 25.92
C PHE A 9 14.07 -5.55 26.15
N HIS A 10 13.60 -5.30 27.38
CA HIS A 10 12.87 -4.07 27.69
C HIS A 10 13.74 -2.82 27.53
N TYR A 11 14.99 -2.87 27.97
CA TYR A 11 15.93 -1.79 27.76
C TYR A 11 16.16 -1.52 26.27
N ALA A 12 16.46 -2.55 25.48
CA ALA A 12 16.68 -2.40 24.07
C ALA A 12 15.40 -1.94 23.33
N PHE A 13 14.24 -2.50 23.65
CA PHE A 13 12.96 -2.12 23.09
C PHE A 13 12.65 -0.64 23.36
N TYR A 14 12.81 -0.19 24.60
CA TYR A 14 12.57 1.21 24.93
C TYR A 14 13.54 2.14 24.18
N HIS A 15 14.85 1.90 24.27
CA HIS A 15 15.85 2.81 23.71
C HIS A 15 15.94 2.76 22.17
N ARG A 16 15.70 1.60 21.54
CA ARG A 16 15.81 1.45 20.08
C ARG A 16 14.50 1.63 19.34
N VAL A 17 13.35 1.46 19.99
CA VAL A 17 12.04 1.53 19.35
C VAL A 17 11.22 2.67 19.92
N VAL A 18 10.78 2.55 21.18
CA VAL A 18 9.80 3.49 21.75
C VAL A 18 10.32 4.93 21.75
N ARG A 19 11.50 5.17 22.28
CA ARG A 19 12.09 6.50 22.35
C ARG A 19 12.31 7.11 20.96
N LEU A 20 12.77 6.29 19.99
CA LEU A 20 13.04 6.78 18.65
C LEU A 20 11.75 7.06 17.86
N VAL A 21 10.71 6.28 18.04
CA VAL A 21 9.40 6.53 17.44
C VAL A 21 8.76 7.79 18.02
N LEU A 22 8.84 7.99 19.35
CA LEU A 22 8.23 9.12 20.05
C LEU A 22 8.93 10.48 19.81
N GLN A 23 10.06 10.51 19.12
CA GLN A 23 10.68 11.78 18.68
C GLN A 23 10.00 12.41 17.48
N GLY A 24 9.15 11.65 16.77
CA GLY A 24 8.38 12.14 15.62
C GLY A 24 7.25 13.09 16.02
N LYS A 25 6.81 13.93 15.05
CA LYS A 25 5.68 14.85 15.23
C LYS A 25 4.41 14.11 15.65
N GLU A 26 3.55 14.80 16.38
CA GLU A 26 2.25 14.26 16.75
C GLU A 26 1.34 14.07 15.55
N THR A 27 0.54 13.01 15.57
CA THR A 27 -0.55 12.77 14.63
C THR A 27 -1.71 12.10 15.35
N ALA A 28 -2.92 12.54 15.07
CA ALA A 28 -4.13 12.04 15.70
C ALA A 28 -4.51 10.66 15.11
N ARG A 29 -4.29 9.60 15.88
CA ARG A 29 -4.60 8.21 15.49
C ARG A 29 -5.36 7.45 16.57
N PHE A 30 -6.08 8.17 17.46
CA PHE A 30 -6.81 7.59 18.59
C PHE A 30 -8.33 7.64 18.41
N ASP A 31 -8.81 8.21 17.31
CA ASP A 31 -10.21 8.21 16.90
C ASP A 31 -10.69 6.78 16.54
N ARG A 32 -12.01 6.55 16.56
CA ARG A 32 -12.64 5.30 16.12
C ARG A 32 -11.99 4.02 16.71
N PRO A 33 -11.80 3.87 18.04
CA PRO A 33 -10.96 2.81 18.62
C PRO A 33 -11.46 1.39 18.31
N LEU A 34 -12.77 1.17 18.23
CA LEU A 34 -13.34 -0.14 17.91
C LEU A 34 -13.07 -0.56 16.46
N GLU A 35 -13.15 0.39 15.51
CA GLU A 35 -12.81 0.15 14.10
C GLU A 35 -11.32 -0.15 13.93
N ARG A 36 -10.46 0.58 14.66
CA ARG A 36 -9.03 0.32 14.70
C ARG A 36 -8.72 -1.06 15.25
N LEU A 37 -9.32 -1.43 16.39
CA LEU A 37 -9.14 -2.73 17.02
C LEU A 37 -9.60 -3.87 16.10
N LYS A 38 -10.82 -3.76 15.53
CA LYS A 38 -11.33 -4.75 14.57
C LYS A 38 -10.37 -4.93 13.38
N GLY A 39 -9.90 -3.83 12.81
CA GLY A 39 -8.96 -3.89 11.70
C GLY A 39 -7.61 -4.49 12.09
N ALA A 40 -7.07 -4.13 13.25
CA ALA A 40 -5.81 -4.71 13.77
C ALA A 40 -5.94 -6.23 13.96
N LEU A 41 -7.05 -6.68 14.55
CA LEU A 41 -7.33 -8.12 14.72
C LEU A 41 -7.42 -8.85 13.38
N LEU A 42 -8.17 -8.32 12.41
CA LEU A 42 -8.31 -8.95 11.08
C LEU A 42 -6.99 -8.96 10.30
N ILE A 43 -6.23 -7.87 10.33
CA ILE A 43 -4.98 -7.75 9.59
C ILE A 43 -3.88 -8.58 10.25
N SER A 44 -3.70 -8.48 11.56
CA SER A 44 -2.60 -9.13 12.28
C SER A 44 -2.94 -10.56 12.68
N LEU A 45 -3.99 -10.79 13.48
CA LEU A 45 -4.36 -12.15 13.88
C LEU A 45 -5.01 -12.93 12.74
N GLY A 46 -5.93 -12.33 11.98
CA GLY A 46 -6.56 -12.97 10.83
C GLY A 46 -5.64 -13.14 9.62
N GLN A 47 -4.43 -12.55 9.63
CA GLN A 47 -3.46 -12.57 8.53
C GLN A 47 -4.07 -12.20 7.17
N GLN A 48 -5.13 -11.36 7.18
CA GLN A 48 -5.97 -11.08 6.01
C GLN A 48 -5.13 -10.63 4.80
N LYS A 49 -4.29 -9.61 4.96
CA LYS A 49 -3.46 -9.09 3.86
C LYS A 49 -2.31 -10.02 3.47
N VAL A 50 -1.82 -10.82 4.40
CA VAL A 50 -0.80 -11.84 4.13
C VAL A 50 -1.37 -12.94 3.23
N LEU A 51 -2.59 -13.41 3.52
CA LEU A 51 -3.27 -14.48 2.79
C LEU A 51 -3.90 -13.99 1.48
N GLN A 52 -4.18 -12.69 1.34
CA GLN A 52 -4.81 -12.13 0.14
C GLN A 52 -4.08 -12.49 -1.16
N ARG A 53 -2.74 -12.59 -1.14
CA ARG A 53 -1.95 -12.95 -2.32
C ARG A 53 -2.03 -14.43 -2.73
N VAL A 54 -2.55 -15.30 -1.87
CA VAL A 54 -2.72 -16.73 -2.19
C VAL A 54 -3.64 -16.89 -3.41
N LYS A 55 -4.67 -16.08 -3.53
CA LYS A 55 -5.56 -16.05 -4.71
C LYS A 55 -4.84 -15.75 -6.03
N TYR A 56 -3.63 -15.17 -5.96
CA TYR A 56 -2.78 -14.86 -7.12
C TYR A 56 -1.57 -15.78 -7.24
N GLY A 57 -1.58 -16.95 -6.56
CA GLY A 57 -0.53 -17.96 -6.64
C GLY A 57 0.70 -17.74 -5.74
N ASP A 58 0.72 -16.71 -4.88
CA ASP A 58 1.80 -16.54 -3.91
C ASP A 58 1.50 -17.29 -2.60
N TYR A 59 1.82 -18.58 -2.57
CA TYR A 59 1.61 -19.46 -1.41
C TYR A 59 2.51 -19.15 -0.20
N ALA A 60 3.47 -18.22 -0.32
CA ALA A 60 4.27 -17.78 0.84
C ALA A 60 3.40 -17.23 1.97
N GLY A 61 2.22 -16.72 1.66
CA GLY A 61 1.26 -16.25 2.65
C GLY A 61 0.81 -17.36 3.60
N ILE A 62 0.57 -18.58 3.10
CA ILE A 62 0.17 -19.74 3.92
C ILE A 62 1.31 -20.11 4.87
N GLY A 63 2.54 -20.29 4.34
CA GLY A 63 3.68 -20.62 5.18
C GLY A 63 3.93 -19.58 6.28
N HIS A 64 3.86 -18.29 5.94
CA HIS A 64 4.00 -17.22 6.95
C HIS A 64 2.88 -17.28 8.01
N ALA A 65 1.64 -17.46 7.61
CA ALA A 65 0.51 -17.55 8.55
C ALA A 65 0.67 -18.77 9.48
N THR A 66 1.11 -19.92 8.98
CA THR A 66 1.40 -21.11 9.79
C THR A 66 2.49 -20.83 10.81
N ILE A 67 3.61 -20.21 10.40
CA ILE A 67 4.70 -19.84 11.32
C ILE A 67 4.21 -18.85 12.37
N PHE A 68 3.45 -17.83 11.96
CA PHE A 68 2.90 -16.82 12.87
C PHE A 68 1.99 -17.44 13.94
N TRP A 69 1.00 -18.25 13.54
CA TRP A 69 0.09 -18.89 14.47
C TRP A 69 0.79 -19.91 15.36
N GLY A 70 1.73 -20.66 14.79
CA GLY A 70 2.56 -21.59 15.57
C GLY A 70 3.39 -20.86 16.62
N PHE A 71 4.07 -19.78 16.23
CA PHE A 71 4.84 -18.95 17.15
C PHE A 71 3.95 -18.37 18.28
N LEU A 72 2.78 -17.83 17.95
CA LEU A 72 1.85 -17.29 18.94
C LEU A 72 1.39 -18.37 19.93
N THR A 73 1.11 -19.59 19.44
CA THR A 73 0.73 -20.72 20.28
C THR A 73 1.85 -21.12 21.24
N PHE A 74 3.09 -21.25 20.75
CA PHE A 74 4.24 -21.56 21.61
C PHE A 74 4.53 -20.44 22.61
N MET A 75 4.45 -19.17 22.20
CA MET A 75 4.63 -18.04 23.11
C MET A 75 3.58 -18.04 24.24
N LEU A 76 2.31 -18.35 23.92
CA LEU A 76 1.26 -18.48 24.91
C LEU A 76 1.54 -19.66 25.86
N SER A 77 2.02 -20.78 25.33
CA SER A 77 2.41 -21.95 26.14
C SER A 77 3.50 -21.60 27.15
N TYR A 78 4.57 -20.91 26.71
CA TYR A 78 5.64 -20.49 27.61
C TYR A 78 5.13 -19.53 28.70
N GLY A 79 4.23 -18.60 28.35
CA GLY A 79 3.57 -17.74 29.31
C GLY A 79 2.81 -18.56 30.38
N ILE A 80 1.98 -19.50 29.96
CA ILE A 80 1.22 -20.38 30.86
C ILE A 80 2.16 -21.17 31.76
N PHE A 81 3.22 -21.81 31.23
CA PHE A 81 4.15 -22.62 32.00
C PHE A 81 4.96 -21.78 33.01
N VAL A 82 5.40 -20.58 32.64
CA VAL A 82 6.11 -19.67 33.56
C VAL A 82 5.20 -19.23 34.69
N PHE A 83 3.96 -18.84 34.40
CA PHE A 83 2.98 -18.47 35.43
C PHE A 83 2.62 -19.66 36.32
N ALA A 84 2.45 -20.84 35.74
CA ALA A 84 2.17 -22.06 36.46
C ALA A 84 3.30 -22.44 37.43
N ALA A 85 4.56 -22.38 36.99
CA ALA A 85 5.72 -22.65 37.82
C ALA A 85 5.87 -21.64 38.97
N SER A 86 5.46 -20.39 38.75
CA SER A 86 5.52 -19.32 39.76
C SER A 86 4.41 -19.40 40.81
N ALA A 87 3.27 -20.03 40.49
CA ALA A 87 2.08 -20.08 41.35
C ALA A 87 2.08 -21.24 42.36
N LYS A 88 3.25 -21.81 42.73
CA LYS A 88 3.38 -22.88 43.71
C LYS A 88 2.33 -24.02 43.52
N GLY A 89 2.47 -24.76 42.43
CA GLY A 89 1.88 -26.09 42.30
C GLY A 89 0.38 -26.16 42.05
N GLY A 90 -0.22 -25.24 41.31
CA GLY A 90 -1.66 -25.34 41.11
C GLY A 90 -2.24 -24.81 39.80
N PHE A 91 -1.49 -24.08 39.03
CA PHE A 91 -2.09 -23.38 37.88
C PHE A 91 -2.39 -24.30 36.67
N PRO A 92 -1.54 -25.25 36.27
CA PRO A 92 -1.87 -26.16 35.17
C PRO A 92 -2.94 -27.18 35.54
N GLU A 93 -2.88 -27.71 36.75
CA GLU A 93 -3.89 -28.68 37.24
C GLU A 93 -5.27 -28.05 37.41
N TRP A 94 -5.31 -26.75 37.68
CA TRP A 94 -6.57 -26.00 37.82
C TRP A 94 -7.13 -25.59 36.43
N LEU A 95 -6.30 -25.21 35.49
CA LEU A 95 -6.73 -24.75 34.16
C LEU A 95 -6.88 -25.91 33.18
N LEU A 96 -6.03 -26.95 33.28
CA LEU A 96 -6.04 -28.10 32.40
C LEU A 96 -6.10 -29.39 33.21
N THR A 97 -7.10 -30.19 32.97
CA THR A 97 -7.17 -31.57 33.50
C THR A 97 -6.01 -32.39 32.88
N GLU A 98 -5.67 -33.54 33.47
CA GLU A 98 -4.66 -34.46 32.92
C GLU A 98 -4.93 -34.78 31.44
N THR A 99 -6.20 -34.99 31.07
CA THR A 99 -6.62 -35.18 29.68
C THR A 99 -6.35 -33.92 28.83
N GLY A 100 -6.62 -32.74 29.38
CA GLY A 100 -6.35 -31.47 28.69
C GLY A 100 -4.87 -31.25 28.43
N VAL A 101 -4.02 -31.50 29.41
CA VAL A 101 -2.56 -31.43 29.26
C VAL A 101 -2.07 -32.41 28.18
N ARG A 102 -2.58 -33.65 28.17
CA ARG A 102 -2.27 -34.67 27.17
C ARG A 102 -2.63 -34.20 25.76
N VAL A 103 -3.86 -33.77 25.53
CA VAL A 103 -4.32 -33.31 24.22
C VAL A 103 -3.51 -32.07 23.76
N TYR A 104 -3.21 -31.18 24.68
CA TYR A 104 -2.42 -29.98 24.37
C TYR A 104 -0.97 -30.31 24.03
N SER A 105 -0.32 -31.21 24.74
CA SER A 105 1.03 -31.70 24.45
C SER A 105 1.08 -32.41 23.09
N GLN A 106 0.07 -33.23 22.77
CA GLN A 106 -0.07 -33.87 21.45
C GLN A 106 -0.23 -32.83 20.33
N TYR A 107 -1.03 -31.79 20.57
CA TYR A 107 -1.18 -30.68 19.62
C TYR A 107 0.13 -29.94 19.39
N LEU A 108 0.89 -29.61 20.44
CA LEU A 108 2.18 -28.92 20.31
C LEU A 108 3.24 -29.78 19.59
N ASP A 109 3.25 -31.09 19.83
CA ASP A 109 4.15 -32.03 19.18
C ASP A 109 3.90 -32.09 17.64
N ILE A 110 2.63 -32.22 17.23
CA ILE A 110 2.24 -32.15 15.82
C ILE A 110 2.58 -30.77 15.22
N LEU A 111 2.25 -29.70 15.94
CA LEU A 111 2.51 -28.34 15.49
C LEU A 111 4.01 -28.09 15.29
N ALA A 112 4.85 -28.58 16.18
CA ALA A 112 6.30 -28.47 16.05
C ALA A 112 6.82 -29.15 14.77
N ALA A 113 6.31 -30.33 14.43
CA ALA A 113 6.68 -31.02 13.20
C ALA A 113 6.15 -30.29 11.94
N VAL A 114 4.91 -29.82 11.97
CA VAL A 114 4.35 -29.01 10.86
C VAL A 114 5.21 -27.77 10.64
N LEU A 115 5.56 -27.06 11.71
CA LEU A 115 6.43 -25.87 11.63
C LEU A 115 7.82 -26.21 11.09
N ALA A 116 8.42 -27.33 11.50
CA ALA A 116 9.71 -27.76 10.98
C ALA A 116 9.64 -27.97 9.44
N VAL A 117 8.60 -28.62 8.94
CA VAL A 117 8.39 -28.82 7.50
C VAL A 117 8.20 -27.47 6.77
N VAL A 118 7.38 -26.57 7.33
CA VAL A 118 7.15 -25.23 6.75
C VAL A 118 8.42 -24.39 6.75
N LEU A 119 9.26 -24.50 7.77
CA LEU A 119 10.56 -23.82 7.84
C LEU A 119 11.55 -24.34 6.79
N VAL A 120 11.60 -25.67 6.57
CA VAL A 120 12.39 -26.25 5.46
C VAL A 120 11.90 -25.69 4.13
N TRP A 121 10.58 -25.69 3.90
CA TRP A 121 10.01 -25.10 2.69
C TRP A 121 10.35 -23.59 2.55
N ALA A 122 10.24 -22.82 3.63
CA ALA A 122 10.59 -21.40 3.64
C ALA A 122 12.08 -21.18 3.33
N PHE A 123 12.97 -22.05 3.86
CA PHE A 123 14.39 -22.06 3.54
C PHE A 123 14.62 -22.33 2.05
N VAL A 124 14.09 -23.43 1.51
CA VAL A 124 14.23 -23.78 0.09
C VAL A 124 13.70 -22.65 -0.81
N ARG A 125 12.52 -22.12 -0.49
CA ARG A 125 11.95 -21.02 -1.26
C ARG A 125 12.85 -19.77 -1.25
N ARG A 126 13.47 -19.43 -0.12
CA ARG A 126 14.25 -18.20 0.02
C ARG A 126 15.65 -18.30 -0.56
N TRP A 127 16.35 -19.41 -0.35
CA TRP A 127 17.76 -19.54 -0.71
C TRP A 127 18.03 -20.43 -1.92
N VAL A 128 17.08 -21.30 -2.30
CA VAL A 128 17.21 -22.16 -3.49
C VAL A 128 16.41 -21.57 -4.66
N LEU A 129 15.13 -21.24 -4.44
CA LEU A 129 14.26 -20.71 -5.50
C LEU A 129 14.38 -19.18 -5.67
N THR A 130 14.90 -18.49 -4.69
CA THR A 130 15.21 -17.04 -4.69
C THR A 130 14.24 -16.17 -5.51
N PRO A 131 13.01 -15.90 -5.00
CA PRO A 131 12.07 -15.03 -5.70
C PRO A 131 12.69 -13.65 -5.96
N SER A 132 12.47 -13.08 -7.15
CA SER A 132 13.06 -11.81 -7.59
C SER A 132 12.92 -10.68 -6.56
N ARG A 133 11.77 -10.57 -5.89
CA ARG A 133 11.51 -9.57 -4.84
C ARG A 133 12.39 -9.71 -3.58
N LEU A 134 13.07 -10.81 -3.40
CA LEU A 134 13.96 -11.11 -2.27
C LEU A 134 15.44 -11.16 -2.67
N ALA A 135 15.76 -11.02 -3.96
CA ALA A 135 17.11 -11.18 -4.49
C ALA A 135 18.05 -9.99 -4.17
N PHE A 136 17.51 -8.85 -3.77
CA PHE A 136 18.26 -7.60 -3.71
C PHE A 136 19.14 -7.40 -2.46
N ASP A 137 19.10 -8.31 -1.47
CA ASP A 137 19.78 -8.03 -0.21
C ASP A 137 20.48 -9.24 0.42
N LEU A 138 21.78 -9.37 0.14
CA LEU A 138 22.64 -10.39 0.71
C LEU A 138 22.87 -10.21 2.23
N THR A 139 22.94 -8.97 2.72
CA THR A 139 23.21 -8.68 4.15
C THR A 139 22.04 -9.08 5.05
N ARG A 140 20.83 -8.98 4.53
CA ARG A 140 19.57 -9.33 5.22
C ARG A 140 19.18 -10.81 5.08
N HIS A 141 19.87 -11.51 4.17
CA HIS A 141 19.77 -12.97 4.11
C HIS A 141 20.28 -13.61 5.40
N SER A 142 21.35 -13.06 6.02
CA SER A 142 21.92 -13.57 7.28
C SER A 142 20.94 -13.47 8.45
N ASP A 143 20.27 -12.31 8.63
CA ASP A 143 19.25 -12.14 9.67
C ASP A 143 18.09 -13.13 9.51
N ALA A 144 17.59 -13.29 8.26
CA ALA A 144 16.54 -14.26 7.99
C ALA A 144 16.99 -15.72 8.25
N LEU A 145 18.26 -16.04 7.95
CA LEU A 145 18.80 -17.37 8.21
C LEU A 145 18.89 -17.65 9.71
N ILE A 146 19.44 -16.71 10.49
CA ILE A 146 19.52 -16.84 11.95
C ILE A 146 18.13 -17.13 12.54
N ILE A 147 17.11 -16.40 12.11
CA ILE A 147 15.75 -16.57 12.59
C ILE A 147 15.18 -17.95 12.23
N VAL A 148 15.36 -18.41 10.99
CA VAL A 148 14.92 -19.75 10.56
C VAL A 148 15.62 -20.83 11.37
N VAL A 149 16.92 -20.67 11.61
CA VAL A 149 17.72 -21.62 12.42
C VAL A 149 17.26 -21.63 13.88
N LEU A 150 17.00 -20.46 14.48
CA LEU A 150 16.52 -20.37 15.87
C LEU A 150 15.13 -21.02 16.02
N ILE A 151 14.18 -20.73 15.12
CA ILE A 151 12.84 -21.34 15.18
C ILE A 151 12.92 -22.85 14.91
N MET A 152 13.73 -23.27 13.94
CA MET A 152 13.96 -24.70 13.69
C MET A 152 14.55 -25.38 14.92
N GLY A 153 15.55 -24.76 15.57
CA GLY A 153 16.13 -25.22 16.81
C GLY A 153 15.11 -25.40 17.93
N LEU A 154 14.16 -24.46 18.06
CA LEU A 154 13.04 -24.58 19.00
C LEU A 154 12.16 -25.78 18.69
N MET A 155 11.78 -25.98 17.42
CA MET A 155 10.93 -27.12 17.04
C MET A 155 11.61 -28.45 17.27
N LEU A 156 12.87 -28.58 16.84
CA LEU A 156 13.64 -29.81 17.02
C LEU A 156 13.90 -30.10 18.50
N SER A 157 14.27 -29.09 19.28
CA SER A 157 14.51 -29.29 20.72
C SER A 157 13.24 -29.69 21.48
N THR A 158 12.06 -29.17 21.09
CA THR A 158 10.77 -29.61 21.64
C THR A 158 10.54 -31.10 21.39
N ILE A 159 10.61 -31.52 20.12
CA ILE A 159 10.40 -32.93 19.74
C ILE A 159 11.40 -33.86 20.41
N LEU A 160 12.69 -33.49 20.38
CA LEU A 160 13.76 -34.31 20.93
C LEU A 160 13.72 -34.38 22.46
N THR A 161 13.31 -33.33 23.15
CA THR A 161 13.10 -33.39 24.60
C THR A 161 12.04 -34.43 24.97
N HIS A 162 10.91 -34.46 24.26
CA HIS A 162 9.86 -35.46 24.45
C HIS A 162 10.36 -36.86 24.07
N ALA A 163 11.09 -37.03 22.96
CA ALA A 163 11.60 -38.31 22.52
C ALA A 163 12.56 -38.93 23.55
N PHE A 164 13.49 -38.14 24.08
CA PHE A 164 14.44 -38.65 25.10
C PHE A 164 13.75 -38.81 26.48
N TRP A 165 12.66 -38.06 26.77
CA TRP A 165 11.82 -38.32 27.94
C TRP A 165 11.19 -39.72 27.85
N VAL A 166 10.66 -40.12 26.71
CA VAL A 166 10.13 -41.47 26.47
C VAL A 166 11.23 -42.54 26.54
N ALA A 167 12.34 -42.32 25.87
CA ALA A 167 13.46 -43.27 25.81
C ALA A 167 14.07 -43.57 27.20
N GLN A 168 14.02 -42.64 28.16
CA GLN A 168 14.46 -42.88 29.53
C GLN A 168 13.43 -43.60 30.43
N GLY A 169 12.23 -43.92 29.91
CA GLY A 169 11.14 -44.52 30.66
C GLY A 169 10.19 -43.50 31.33
N GLY A 170 10.21 -42.27 30.87
CA GLY A 170 9.30 -41.23 31.35
C GLY A 170 7.83 -41.59 31.11
N THR A 171 6.96 -41.18 32.04
CA THR A 171 5.52 -41.45 32.00
C THR A 171 4.74 -40.15 32.12
N GLY A 172 3.41 -40.20 31.94
CA GLY A 172 2.50 -39.09 32.08
C GLY A 172 2.10 -38.47 30.73
N PRO A 173 1.33 -37.36 30.74
CA PRO A 173 0.78 -36.73 29.53
C PRO A 173 1.84 -36.34 28.50
N GLU A 174 3.03 -35.99 28.95
CA GLU A 174 4.15 -35.57 28.10
C GLU A 174 4.82 -36.76 27.37
N ALA A 175 4.61 -37.98 27.84
CA ALA A 175 5.08 -39.20 27.17
C ALA A 175 4.08 -39.72 26.10
N ASP A 176 2.84 -39.25 26.14
CA ASP A 176 1.77 -39.67 25.21
C ASP A 176 1.68 -38.80 23.94
N VAL A 177 2.75 -38.07 23.58
CA VAL A 177 2.86 -37.32 22.32
C VAL A 177 3.14 -38.26 21.14
N PHE A 178 2.75 -37.89 19.93
CA PHE A 178 2.83 -38.81 18.78
C PHE A 178 4.23 -38.95 18.22
N ILE A 179 4.86 -37.84 17.85
CA ILE A 179 6.18 -37.85 17.15
C ILE A 179 7.30 -38.07 18.14
N GLY A 180 7.26 -37.37 19.27
CA GLY A 180 8.24 -37.58 20.34
C GLY A 180 8.22 -39.01 20.86
N LYS A 181 7.04 -39.64 21.01
CA LYS A 181 6.91 -41.06 21.41
C LYS A 181 7.50 -42.03 20.38
N ALA A 182 7.12 -41.87 19.09
CA ALA A 182 7.64 -42.73 18.03
C ALA A 182 9.18 -42.64 17.90
N LEU A 183 9.74 -41.45 18.03
CA LEU A 183 11.19 -41.26 18.04
C LEU A 183 11.83 -41.82 19.31
N GLY A 184 11.20 -41.70 20.47
CA GLY A 184 11.71 -42.25 21.73
C GLY A 184 11.76 -43.77 21.72
N GLU A 185 10.75 -44.45 21.20
CA GLU A 185 10.71 -45.89 20.97
C GLU A 185 11.81 -46.31 20.00
N LEU A 186 11.98 -45.60 18.87
CA LEU A 186 13.06 -45.84 17.91
C LEU A 186 14.45 -45.69 18.52
N PHE A 187 14.68 -44.71 19.39
CA PHE A 187 15.93 -44.49 20.09
C PHE A 187 16.24 -45.63 21.09
N THR A 188 15.20 -46.12 21.73
CA THR A 188 15.30 -47.31 22.61
C THR A 188 15.68 -48.56 21.80
N ASP A 189 15.06 -48.78 20.65
CA ASP A 189 15.35 -49.88 19.73
C ASP A 189 16.77 -49.79 19.14
N TRP A 190 17.30 -48.60 18.97
CA TRP A 190 18.69 -48.36 18.57
C TRP A 190 19.70 -48.57 19.70
N GLY A 191 19.23 -48.93 20.91
CA GLY A 191 20.09 -49.26 22.05
C GLY A 191 20.58 -48.04 22.83
N ILE A 192 19.90 -46.88 22.73
CA ILE A 192 20.22 -45.74 23.59
C ILE A 192 19.78 -46.09 25.03
N GLY A 193 20.75 -46.26 25.91
CA GLY A 193 20.50 -46.59 27.32
C GLY A 193 19.88 -45.44 28.10
N VAL A 194 19.15 -45.76 29.17
CA VAL A 194 18.42 -44.80 30.02
C VAL A 194 19.28 -43.63 30.51
N SER A 195 20.55 -43.90 30.90
CA SER A 195 21.46 -42.83 31.34
C SER A 195 21.81 -41.85 30.23
N ALA A 196 22.06 -42.35 29.02
CA ALA A 196 22.31 -41.50 27.84
C ALA A 196 21.07 -40.70 27.46
N ALA A 197 19.89 -41.32 27.45
CA ALA A 197 18.62 -40.68 27.16
C ALA A 197 18.33 -39.56 28.17
N ASN A 198 18.55 -39.75 29.45
CA ASN A 198 18.39 -38.73 30.49
C ASN A 198 19.36 -37.54 30.27
N THR A 199 20.60 -37.80 29.92
CA THR A 199 21.58 -36.75 29.61
C THR A 199 21.16 -35.95 28.38
N LEU A 200 20.77 -36.63 27.32
CA LEU A 200 20.32 -35.98 26.06
C LEU A 200 19.02 -35.18 26.25
N GLN A 201 18.06 -35.70 27.01
CA GLN A 201 16.87 -34.97 27.39
C GLN A 201 17.24 -33.63 28.07
N GLY A 202 18.15 -33.67 29.04
CA GLY A 202 18.65 -32.46 29.70
C GLY A 202 19.33 -31.49 28.73
N VAL A 203 20.17 -32.01 27.80
CA VAL A 203 20.84 -31.17 26.78
C VAL A 203 19.81 -30.46 25.89
N PHE A 204 18.80 -31.16 25.38
CA PHE A 204 17.79 -30.55 24.51
C PHE A 204 16.88 -29.60 25.27
N TRP A 205 16.53 -29.88 26.51
CA TRP A 205 15.78 -28.99 27.37
C TRP A 205 16.54 -27.67 27.63
N TRP A 206 17.82 -27.74 27.99
CA TRP A 206 18.66 -26.55 28.20
C TRP A 206 18.94 -25.80 26.90
N SER A 207 19.10 -26.52 25.77
CA SER A 207 19.23 -25.90 24.45
C SER A 207 17.95 -25.12 24.09
N HIS A 208 16.78 -25.71 24.32
CA HIS A 208 15.48 -25.07 24.09
C HIS A 208 15.35 -23.76 24.88
N LEU A 209 15.60 -23.81 26.17
CA LEU A 209 15.58 -22.62 27.03
C LEU A 209 16.61 -21.57 26.58
N SER A 210 17.82 -21.98 26.24
CA SER A 210 18.85 -21.06 25.75
C SER A 210 18.47 -20.37 24.47
N ILE A 211 17.87 -21.10 23.53
CA ILE A 211 17.35 -20.51 22.27
C ILE A 211 16.25 -19.48 22.55
N ILE A 212 15.31 -19.75 23.46
CA ILE A 212 14.27 -18.78 23.85
C ILE A 212 14.92 -17.50 24.39
N LEU A 213 15.89 -17.63 25.30
CA LEU A 213 16.56 -16.47 25.92
C LEU A 213 17.34 -15.64 24.89
N ILE A 214 18.10 -16.32 24.01
CA ILE A 214 18.84 -15.68 22.91
C ILE A 214 17.86 -14.98 21.96
N PHE A 215 16.79 -15.66 21.56
CA PHE A 215 15.80 -15.12 20.64
C PHE A 215 15.10 -13.89 21.23
N THR A 216 14.73 -13.92 22.52
CA THR A 216 14.14 -12.79 23.23
C THR A 216 15.05 -11.55 23.18
N VAL A 217 16.35 -11.73 23.47
CA VAL A 217 17.32 -10.64 23.39
C VAL A 217 17.55 -10.14 21.96
N TYR A 218 17.48 -11.06 20.97
CA TYR A 218 17.77 -10.78 19.56
C TYR A 218 16.67 -9.94 18.86
N ILE A 219 15.41 -10.12 19.23
CA ILE A 219 14.24 -9.49 18.56
C ILE A 219 14.37 -7.95 18.39
N PRO A 220 14.70 -7.15 19.43
CA PRO A 220 14.72 -5.68 19.30
C PRO A 220 15.79 -5.16 18.33
N PHE A 221 16.76 -5.99 17.94
CA PHE A 221 17.88 -5.61 17.08
C PHE A 221 17.67 -6.00 15.61
N THR A 222 16.58 -6.67 15.29
CA THR A 222 16.37 -7.34 13.99
C THR A 222 15.03 -6.97 13.37
N LYS A 223 14.83 -7.38 12.12
CA LYS A 223 13.52 -7.23 11.44
C LYS A 223 12.40 -7.99 12.15
N HIS A 224 12.71 -8.92 13.06
CA HIS A 224 11.68 -9.64 13.84
C HIS A 224 10.93 -8.72 14.81
N MET A 225 11.42 -7.50 15.02
CA MET A 225 10.67 -6.46 15.71
C MET A 225 9.28 -6.20 15.09
N HIS A 226 9.13 -6.49 13.78
CA HIS A 226 7.83 -6.37 13.11
C HIS A 226 6.73 -7.21 13.77
N MET A 227 7.06 -8.28 14.46
CA MET A 227 6.10 -9.13 15.16
C MET A 227 5.33 -8.37 16.25
N PHE A 228 6.00 -7.44 16.94
CA PHE A 228 5.39 -6.55 17.92
C PHE A 228 4.88 -5.25 17.31
N ALA A 229 5.63 -4.68 16.38
CA ALA A 229 5.30 -3.40 15.79
C ALA A 229 4.15 -3.48 14.76
N ALA A 230 4.01 -4.57 13.99
CA ALA A 230 2.98 -4.68 12.96
C ALA A 230 1.53 -4.68 13.49
N PRO A 231 1.18 -5.38 14.60
CA PRO A 231 -0.14 -5.25 15.20
C PRO A 231 -0.47 -3.84 15.68
N VAL A 232 0.52 -3.18 16.28
CA VAL A 232 0.40 -1.78 16.73
C VAL A 232 0.24 -0.86 15.52
N ASN A 233 1.02 -1.07 14.47
CA ASN A 233 0.92 -0.32 13.22
C ASN A 233 -0.43 -0.51 12.54
N ALA A 234 -0.95 -1.73 12.49
CA ALA A 234 -2.27 -2.03 11.94
C ALA A 234 -3.40 -1.37 12.75
N TYR A 235 -3.23 -1.22 14.07
CA TYR A 235 -4.16 -0.46 14.90
C TYR A 235 -4.15 1.02 14.55
N PHE A 236 -2.97 1.63 14.40
CA PHE A 236 -2.78 3.05 14.11
C PHE A 236 -2.79 3.40 12.61
N ARG A 237 -3.16 2.47 11.73
CA ARG A 237 -3.30 2.74 10.29
C ARG A 237 -4.24 3.92 10.01
N SER A 238 -4.08 4.57 8.88
CA SER A 238 -5.06 5.54 8.40
C SER A 238 -6.43 4.89 8.21
N LEU A 239 -7.48 5.54 8.69
CA LEU A 239 -8.88 5.21 8.42
C LEU A 239 -9.50 6.21 7.44
N GLU A 240 -8.73 7.19 6.98
CA GLU A 240 -9.14 8.14 5.96
C GLU A 240 -9.17 7.47 4.58
N PRO A 241 -9.87 8.06 3.60
CA PRO A 241 -9.89 7.55 2.23
C PRO A 241 -8.48 7.33 1.69
N LYS A 242 -8.24 6.20 1.01
CA LYS A 242 -6.91 5.80 0.51
C LYS A 242 -6.26 6.85 -0.40
N GLY A 243 -7.06 7.64 -1.11
CA GLY A 243 -6.59 8.69 -2.02
C GLY A 243 -6.34 10.05 -1.36
N ALA A 244 -6.71 10.22 -0.09
CA ALA A 244 -6.50 11.46 0.64
C ALA A 244 -5.07 11.53 1.20
N LEU A 245 -4.37 12.63 0.92
CA LEU A 245 -3.16 12.99 1.65
C LEU A 245 -3.54 13.77 2.91
N PRO A 246 -2.78 13.66 4.01
CA PRO A 246 -2.97 14.50 5.17
C PRO A 246 -2.78 15.98 4.80
N LEU A 247 -3.69 16.84 5.29
CA LEU A 247 -3.56 18.29 5.14
C LEU A 247 -2.35 18.78 5.94
N MET A 248 -1.59 19.68 5.35
CA MET A 248 -0.50 20.36 6.06
C MET A 248 -1.05 21.66 6.66
N ASP A 249 -0.77 21.88 7.93
CA ASP A 249 -1.01 23.16 8.60
C ASP A 249 0.07 24.15 8.16
N LEU A 250 -0.30 25.10 7.31
CA LEU A 250 0.62 26.11 6.78
C LEU A 250 0.75 27.34 7.70
N GLU A 251 -0.17 27.53 8.64
CA GLU A 251 -0.21 28.71 9.50
C GLU A 251 0.60 28.52 10.79
N ASN A 252 0.57 27.30 11.36
CA ASN A 252 1.16 27.01 12.67
C ASN A 252 2.43 26.15 12.56
N THR A 253 2.95 25.88 11.37
CA THR A 253 4.13 25.04 11.15
C THR A 253 5.33 25.89 10.74
N GLU A 254 6.43 25.80 11.50
CA GLU A 254 7.69 26.50 11.16
C GLU A 254 8.49 25.80 10.04
N LYS A 255 8.25 24.51 9.80
CA LYS A 255 8.95 23.68 8.80
C LYS A 255 7.96 22.86 8.00
N PHE A 256 8.08 22.94 6.70
CA PHE A 256 7.20 22.25 5.75
C PHE A 256 7.78 20.92 5.30
N GLY A 257 6.97 19.87 5.39
CA GLY A 257 7.38 18.53 5.00
C GLY A 257 8.37 17.88 5.97
N ALA A 258 9.19 16.95 5.45
CA ALA A 258 10.11 16.16 6.26
C ALA A 258 11.48 16.00 5.59
N GLY A 259 12.47 16.75 6.09
CA GLY A 259 13.87 16.67 5.69
C GLY A 259 14.77 16.00 6.74
N ARG A 260 14.26 15.81 7.98
CA ARG A 260 14.95 15.20 9.11
C ARG A 260 14.06 14.16 9.77
N VAL A 261 14.63 13.23 10.56
CA VAL A 261 13.85 12.19 11.26
C VAL A 261 12.74 12.78 12.14
N GLN A 262 13.00 13.87 12.85
CA GLN A 262 12.02 14.51 13.75
C GLN A 262 10.89 15.25 13.01
N ASP A 263 11.01 15.44 11.70
CA ASP A 263 9.97 16.07 10.89
C ASP A 263 8.87 15.09 10.49
N PHE A 264 9.16 13.77 10.53
CA PHE A 264 8.15 12.72 10.31
C PHE A 264 7.25 12.56 11.53
N THR A 265 6.04 12.11 11.30
CA THR A 265 5.14 11.73 12.40
C THR A 265 5.62 10.46 13.10
N TRP A 266 5.28 10.29 14.39
CA TRP A 266 5.57 9.05 15.12
C TRP A 266 5.03 7.80 14.39
N LYS A 267 3.92 7.94 13.64
CA LYS A 267 3.33 6.85 12.85
C LYS A 267 4.22 6.45 11.68
N GLN A 268 4.77 7.42 10.94
CA GLN A 268 5.72 7.15 9.85
C GLN A 268 7.01 6.50 10.35
N LEU A 269 7.49 6.91 11.54
CA LEU A 269 8.66 6.28 12.17
C LEU A 269 8.34 4.86 12.66
N LEU A 270 7.13 4.61 13.17
CA LEU A 270 6.65 3.26 13.55
C LEU A 270 6.56 2.33 12.32
N ASP A 271 6.20 2.84 11.14
CA ASP A 271 6.15 2.08 9.90
C ASP A 271 7.47 1.35 9.60
N GLY A 272 8.60 1.96 9.94
CA GLY A 272 9.94 1.38 9.79
C GLY A 272 10.13 0.11 10.62
N TYR A 273 9.61 0.07 11.84
CA TYR A 273 9.68 -1.13 12.70
C TYR A 273 8.62 -2.16 12.35
N ALA A 274 7.49 -1.75 11.80
CA ALA A 274 6.46 -2.67 11.32
C ALA A 274 6.84 -3.34 10.01
N CYS A 275 7.72 -2.74 9.21
CA CYS A 275 8.16 -3.29 7.94
C CYS A 275 8.91 -4.61 8.13
N ALA A 276 8.38 -5.70 7.54
CA ALA A 276 8.97 -7.03 7.56
C ALA A 276 10.00 -7.26 6.43
N VAL A 277 10.30 -6.24 5.63
CA VAL A 277 11.21 -6.31 4.48
C VAL A 277 10.85 -7.46 3.53
N CYS A 278 9.55 -7.61 3.25
CA CYS A 278 9.03 -8.72 2.45
C CYS A 278 9.05 -8.46 0.92
N GLY A 279 9.38 -7.25 0.48
CA GLY A 279 9.52 -6.86 -0.92
C GLY A 279 8.22 -6.70 -1.71
N ARG A 280 7.03 -6.95 -1.12
CA ARG A 280 5.76 -6.90 -1.86
C ARG A 280 5.44 -5.52 -2.44
N CYS A 281 5.76 -4.45 -1.71
CA CYS A 281 5.56 -3.07 -2.17
C CYS A 281 6.48 -2.71 -3.34
N THR A 282 7.72 -3.19 -3.34
CA THR A 282 8.70 -3.00 -4.42
C THR A 282 8.29 -3.78 -5.67
N ASP A 283 7.88 -5.05 -5.51
CA ASP A 283 7.38 -5.93 -6.57
C ASP A 283 6.06 -5.44 -7.24
N ALA A 284 5.32 -4.57 -6.54
CA ALA A 284 4.11 -3.95 -7.07
C ALA A 284 4.35 -2.53 -7.63
N CYS A 285 5.51 -1.94 -7.37
CA CYS A 285 5.81 -0.56 -7.73
C CYS A 285 6.11 -0.42 -9.24
N PRO A 286 5.30 0.35 -10.01
CA PRO A 286 5.56 0.55 -11.43
C PRO A 286 6.92 1.19 -11.72
N ALA A 287 7.34 2.16 -10.90
CA ALA A 287 8.66 2.79 -11.04
C ALA A 287 9.80 1.76 -10.89
N ASN A 288 9.75 0.93 -9.86
CA ASN A 288 10.76 -0.11 -9.65
C ASN A 288 10.78 -1.14 -10.80
N LEU A 289 9.59 -1.59 -11.22
CA LEU A 289 9.45 -2.59 -12.29
C LEU A 289 9.91 -2.08 -13.66
N THR A 290 10.02 -0.78 -13.84
CA THR A 290 10.54 -0.15 -15.06
C THR A 290 12.00 0.31 -14.93
N GLY A 291 12.71 -0.13 -13.89
CA GLY A 291 14.14 0.10 -13.71
C GLY A 291 14.51 1.46 -13.12
N LYS A 292 13.55 2.15 -12.47
CA LYS A 292 13.82 3.39 -11.74
C LYS A 292 14.37 3.10 -10.33
N GLN A 293 14.96 4.11 -9.70
CA GLN A 293 15.62 3.96 -8.39
C GLN A 293 14.66 3.71 -7.23
N LEU A 294 13.38 4.08 -7.36
CA LEU A 294 12.42 3.96 -6.26
C LEU A 294 12.16 2.50 -5.88
N SER A 295 12.50 2.16 -4.65
CA SER A 295 11.98 1.00 -3.94
C SER A 295 11.21 1.48 -2.71
N PRO A 296 9.87 1.35 -2.66
CA PRO A 296 9.10 1.78 -1.49
C PRO A 296 9.53 1.09 -0.20
N MET A 297 10.04 -0.14 -0.28
CA MET A 297 10.60 -0.86 0.85
C MET A 297 11.85 -0.16 1.39
N HIS A 298 12.79 0.18 0.51
CA HIS A 298 14.04 0.82 0.90
C HIS A 298 13.84 2.23 1.47
N ILE A 299 12.84 2.98 0.99
CA ILE A 299 12.50 4.29 1.59
C ILE A 299 12.23 4.14 3.10
N VAL A 300 11.34 3.23 3.46
CA VAL A 300 10.91 3.01 4.85
C VAL A 300 12.04 2.43 5.69
N GLU A 301 12.81 1.53 5.12
CA GLU A 301 13.90 0.83 5.78
C GLU A 301 15.11 1.74 6.00
N ASN A 302 15.54 2.48 4.97
CA ASN A 302 16.63 3.44 5.09
C ASN A 302 16.30 4.54 6.11
N LEU A 303 15.04 5.01 6.13
CA LEU A 303 14.58 5.95 7.16
C LEU A 303 14.72 5.36 8.57
N LYS A 304 14.29 4.11 8.79
CA LYS A 304 14.44 3.43 10.08
C LYS A 304 15.92 3.26 10.45
N ASP A 305 16.75 2.80 9.53
CA ASP A 305 18.16 2.53 9.80
C ASP A 305 18.90 3.85 10.13
N HIS A 306 18.57 4.92 9.42
CA HIS A 306 19.07 6.26 9.71
C HIS A 306 18.63 6.77 11.10
N MET A 307 17.34 6.62 11.43
CA MET A 307 16.79 6.96 12.75
C MET A 307 17.54 6.23 13.87
N VAL A 308 17.82 4.94 13.70
CA VAL A 308 18.58 4.13 14.66
C VAL A 308 20.03 4.61 14.77
N ALA A 309 20.67 4.92 13.64
CA ALA A 309 22.05 5.42 13.63
C ALA A 309 22.19 6.77 14.36
N ILE A 310 21.28 7.71 14.10
CA ILE A 310 21.25 9.01 14.81
C ILE A 310 20.97 8.80 16.31
N GLY A 311 20.02 7.95 16.68
CA GLY A 311 19.70 7.68 18.05
C GLY A 311 20.90 7.14 18.86
N HIS A 312 21.73 6.29 18.25
CA HIS A 312 22.96 5.81 18.87
C HIS A 312 24.05 6.88 19.00
N GLN A 313 24.13 7.81 18.05
CA GLN A 313 25.06 8.94 18.15
C GLN A 313 24.64 9.91 19.26
N GLY A 314 23.34 10.22 19.34
CA GLY A 314 22.78 11.05 20.40
C GLY A 314 23.00 10.50 21.81
N ASP A 315 22.95 9.17 21.99
CA ASP A 315 23.25 8.50 23.25
C ASP A 315 24.72 8.67 23.68
N ARG A 316 25.64 8.80 22.71
CA ARG A 316 27.08 8.95 22.97
C ARG A 316 27.51 10.40 23.18
N ASN A 317 26.86 11.33 22.52
CA ASN A 317 27.18 12.77 22.59
C ASN A 317 25.95 13.64 22.26
N PRO A 318 25.06 13.92 23.25
CA PRO A 318 23.82 14.67 23.05
C PRO A 318 24.02 16.08 22.47
N GLU A 319 25.18 16.70 22.73
CA GLU A 319 25.47 18.09 22.32
C GLU A 319 25.94 18.18 20.84
N HIS A 320 26.32 17.07 20.20
CA HIS A 320 26.92 17.04 18.86
C HIS A 320 26.09 16.28 17.82
N VAL A 321 24.81 16.07 18.06
CA VAL A 321 23.92 15.49 17.05
C VAL A 321 23.61 16.56 16.01
N GLU A 322 24.52 16.73 15.04
CA GLU A 322 24.17 17.45 13.81
C GLU A 322 23.03 16.68 13.13
N PRO A 323 21.94 17.36 12.78
CA PRO A 323 20.89 16.73 12.04
C PRO A 323 21.39 16.41 10.63
N PHE A 324 21.71 15.15 10.38
CA PHE A 324 22.06 14.72 9.02
C PHE A 324 20.82 14.83 8.13
N PRO A 325 20.93 15.44 6.95
CA PRO A 325 19.85 15.45 5.99
C PRO A 325 19.55 14.01 5.53
N ILE A 326 18.27 13.67 5.48
CA ILE A 326 17.83 12.36 4.97
C ILE A 326 18.01 12.32 3.46
N LEU A 327 17.64 13.41 2.81
CA LEU A 327 17.75 13.57 1.37
C LEU A 327 19.21 13.81 0.98
N GLU A 328 19.63 13.20 -0.12
CA GLU A 328 21.00 13.14 -0.63
C GLU A 328 21.98 12.25 0.17
N GLY A 329 21.76 12.04 1.49
CA GLY A 329 22.63 11.19 2.30
C GLY A 329 22.17 9.74 2.42
N VAL A 330 20.87 9.52 2.54
CA VAL A 330 20.25 8.21 2.86
C VAL A 330 19.23 7.80 1.80
N ILE A 331 18.44 8.75 1.33
CA ILE A 331 17.40 8.58 0.31
C ILE A 331 17.69 9.55 -0.81
N SER A 332 17.85 9.06 -2.05
CA SER A 332 18.11 9.93 -3.20
C SER A 332 16.86 10.73 -3.58
N GLU A 333 17.04 11.99 -3.96
CA GLU A 333 15.95 12.84 -4.47
C GLU A 333 15.28 12.20 -5.69
N THR A 334 16.03 11.56 -6.57
CA THR A 334 15.50 10.84 -7.73
C THR A 334 14.47 9.79 -7.31
N SER A 335 14.75 9.00 -6.26
CA SER A 335 13.80 8.02 -5.73
C SER A 335 12.48 8.66 -5.27
N ILE A 336 12.55 9.87 -4.71
CA ILE A 336 11.37 10.60 -4.26
C ILE A 336 10.54 11.09 -5.46
N TRP A 337 11.21 11.56 -6.51
CA TRP A 337 10.55 12.02 -7.72
C TRP A 337 10.02 10.89 -8.59
N ASP A 338 10.57 9.69 -8.54
CA ASP A 338 10.05 8.51 -9.26
C ASP A 338 8.66 8.03 -8.79
N CYS A 339 8.14 8.55 -7.67
CA CYS A 339 6.88 8.09 -7.11
C CYS A 339 5.67 8.61 -7.89
N LEU A 340 4.86 7.69 -8.41
CA LEU A 340 3.63 7.96 -9.17
C LEU A 340 2.39 8.20 -8.28
N ASN A 341 2.51 8.20 -6.99
CA ASN A 341 1.36 8.31 -6.05
C ASN A 341 0.23 7.30 -6.32
N CYS A 342 0.51 6.21 -7.01
CA CYS A 342 -0.50 5.24 -7.46
C CYS A 342 -1.04 4.33 -6.34
N GLY A 343 -0.44 4.32 -5.14
CA GLY A 343 -0.87 3.55 -3.98
C GLY A 343 -0.66 2.03 -4.06
N ALA A 344 -0.01 1.49 -5.10
CA ALA A 344 0.22 0.04 -5.24
C ALA A 344 1.01 -0.55 -4.07
N CYS A 345 2.00 0.18 -3.54
CA CYS A 345 2.78 -0.21 -2.38
C CYS A 345 1.94 -0.34 -1.09
N ILE A 346 1.00 0.60 -0.87
CA ILE A 346 0.09 0.57 0.28
C ILE A 346 -0.89 -0.59 0.18
N GLU A 347 -1.46 -0.82 -1.03
CA GLU A 347 -2.40 -1.93 -1.26
C GLU A 347 -1.77 -3.28 -0.97
N GLU A 348 -0.53 -3.49 -1.43
CA GLU A 348 0.19 -4.74 -1.28
C GLU A 348 0.87 -4.94 0.08
N CYS A 349 0.92 -3.91 0.94
CA CYS A 349 1.60 -3.99 2.23
C CYS A 349 0.80 -4.83 3.23
N PRO A 350 1.36 -5.96 3.73
CA PRO A 350 0.66 -6.82 4.68
C PRO A 350 0.55 -6.22 6.08
N VAL A 351 1.37 -5.23 6.39
CA VAL A 351 1.45 -4.60 7.72
C VAL A 351 1.06 -3.11 7.70
N THR A 352 0.38 -2.67 6.63
CA THR A 352 -0.22 -1.33 6.51
C THR A 352 0.73 -0.14 6.64
N VAL A 353 1.93 -0.25 6.07
CA VAL A 353 2.88 0.87 5.95
C VAL A 353 2.33 1.94 5.01
N GLU A 354 2.43 3.20 5.41
CA GLU A 354 1.92 4.37 4.68
C GLU A 354 3.03 5.03 3.84
N HIS A 355 3.50 4.33 2.79
CA HIS A 355 4.64 4.77 1.97
C HIS A 355 4.40 6.10 1.26
N VAL A 356 3.21 6.31 0.67
CA VAL A 356 2.93 7.50 -0.15
C VAL A 356 2.94 8.78 0.68
N PRO A 357 2.25 8.88 1.84
CA PRO A 357 2.37 10.06 2.71
C PRO A 357 3.81 10.39 3.10
N THR A 358 4.62 9.37 3.44
CA THR A 358 6.04 9.55 3.78
C THR A 358 6.85 10.15 2.63
N ILE A 359 6.66 9.65 1.40
CA ILE A 359 7.31 10.20 0.20
C ILE A 359 6.82 11.62 -0.09
N MET A 360 5.52 11.88 0.12
CA MET A 360 4.96 13.21 -0.12
C MET A 360 5.48 14.26 0.86
N ASP A 361 5.69 13.89 2.13
CA ASP A 361 6.28 14.82 3.09
C ASP A 361 7.73 15.18 2.74
N MET A 362 8.49 14.24 2.17
CA MET A 362 9.81 14.55 1.60
C MET A 362 9.73 15.47 0.36
N ARG A 363 8.74 15.28 -0.55
CA ARG A 363 8.51 16.22 -1.67
C ARG A 363 8.13 17.62 -1.17
N ARG A 364 7.27 17.71 -0.15
CA ARG A 364 6.88 18.97 0.47
C ARG A 364 8.10 19.72 1.02
N HIS A 365 9.01 19.00 1.66
CA HIS A 365 10.27 19.58 2.12
C HIS A 365 11.13 20.10 0.96
N LEU A 366 11.35 19.29 -0.07
CA LEU A 366 12.14 19.71 -1.24
C LEU A 366 11.57 20.98 -1.89
N VAL A 367 10.25 21.02 -2.09
CA VAL A 367 9.61 22.11 -2.86
C VAL A 367 9.42 23.36 -2.01
N LEU A 368 8.97 23.23 -0.76
CA LEU A 368 8.60 24.38 0.07
C LEU A 368 9.75 24.94 0.90
N GLU A 369 10.71 24.10 1.32
CA GLU A 369 11.85 24.52 2.12
C GLU A 369 13.11 24.77 1.25
N GLU A 370 13.38 23.88 0.32
CA GLU A 370 14.61 23.93 -0.48
C GLU A 370 14.42 24.51 -1.88
N SER A 371 13.17 24.78 -2.30
CA SER A 371 12.80 25.24 -3.64
C SER A 371 13.37 24.34 -4.76
N LYS A 372 13.45 23.03 -4.49
CA LYS A 372 13.98 22.02 -5.40
C LYS A 372 12.88 21.16 -5.99
N ALA A 373 12.83 21.11 -7.31
CA ALA A 373 12.04 20.14 -8.08
C ALA A 373 12.66 19.93 -9.45
N PRO A 374 12.34 18.86 -10.19
CA PRO A 374 12.69 18.75 -11.59
C PRO A 374 12.21 19.99 -12.39
N GLU A 375 13.01 20.46 -13.35
CA GLU A 375 12.69 21.69 -14.11
C GLU A 375 11.29 21.62 -14.76
N SER A 376 10.94 20.47 -15.32
CA SER A 376 9.63 20.27 -15.93
C SER A 376 8.48 20.34 -14.92
N ALA A 377 8.68 19.88 -13.67
CA ALA A 377 7.73 20.04 -12.58
C ALA A 377 7.58 21.51 -12.17
N MET A 378 8.70 22.25 -12.05
CA MET A 378 8.67 23.68 -11.74
C MET A 378 7.92 24.48 -12.81
N ASN A 379 8.12 24.15 -14.08
CA ASN A 379 7.37 24.76 -15.18
C ASN A 379 5.86 24.54 -15.08
N ALA A 380 5.43 23.34 -14.68
CA ALA A 380 4.02 23.04 -14.47
C ALA A 380 3.44 23.77 -13.25
N LEU A 381 4.19 23.86 -12.15
CA LEU A 381 3.82 24.61 -10.95
C LEU A 381 3.67 26.10 -11.24
N LEU A 382 4.59 26.71 -11.98
CA LEU A 382 4.51 28.11 -12.40
C LEU A 382 3.27 28.36 -13.30
N SER A 383 2.96 27.44 -14.21
CA SER A 383 1.74 27.54 -15.02
C SER A 383 0.48 27.45 -14.19
N LEU A 384 0.45 26.57 -13.18
CA LEU A 384 -0.66 26.46 -12.22
C LEU A 384 -0.85 27.76 -11.44
N GLU A 385 0.21 28.36 -10.95
CA GLU A 385 0.17 29.61 -10.20
C GLU A 385 -0.32 30.78 -11.04
N GLN A 386 0.20 30.92 -12.27
CA GLN A 386 -0.07 32.06 -13.13
C GLN A 386 -1.38 31.98 -13.91
N ARG A 387 -1.84 30.75 -14.23
CA ARG A 387 -2.95 30.49 -15.17
C ARG A 387 -4.05 29.60 -14.61
N GLY A 388 -3.91 29.10 -13.41
CA GLY A 388 -4.86 28.16 -12.81
C GLY A 388 -4.90 26.77 -13.47
N HIS A 389 -3.88 26.40 -14.28
CA HIS A 389 -3.76 25.07 -14.90
C HIS A 389 -2.30 24.72 -15.26
N PRO A 390 -1.94 23.42 -15.33
CA PRO A 390 -0.55 23.00 -15.56
C PRO A 390 -0.12 22.96 -17.05
N TRP A 391 -1.05 23.18 -18.00
CA TRP A 391 -0.81 23.08 -19.44
C TRP A 391 -0.13 24.31 -20.00
N ARG A 392 1.22 24.34 -19.95
CA ARG A 392 2.00 25.42 -20.52
C ARG A 392 1.97 25.36 -22.04
N GLY A 393 1.66 26.48 -22.69
CA GLY A 393 1.66 26.60 -24.15
C GLY A 393 0.37 26.09 -24.84
N THR A 394 -0.67 25.73 -24.10
CA THR A 394 -1.97 25.47 -24.71
C THR A 394 -2.49 26.71 -25.45
N GLN A 395 -3.14 26.49 -26.59
CA GLN A 395 -3.80 27.53 -27.38
C GLN A 395 -5.31 27.57 -27.14
N TYR A 396 -5.85 26.63 -26.33
CA TYR A 396 -7.26 26.49 -26.05
C TYR A 396 -7.66 27.26 -24.81
N SER A 397 -8.87 27.87 -24.84
CA SER A 397 -9.58 28.38 -23.67
C SER A 397 -10.33 27.27 -22.94
N ARG A 398 -10.85 27.58 -21.75
CA ARG A 398 -11.64 26.63 -20.95
C ARG A 398 -12.94 26.17 -21.62
N THR A 399 -13.44 26.92 -22.59
CA THR A 399 -14.74 26.72 -23.23
C THR A 399 -14.68 26.28 -24.69
N ASP A 400 -13.52 26.33 -25.35
CA ASP A 400 -13.36 25.97 -26.78
C ASP A 400 -13.83 24.54 -27.10
N TRP A 401 -13.66 23.60 -26.18
CA TRP A 401 -14.15 22.24 -26.35
C TRP A 401 -15.67 22.16 -26.52
N ALA A 402 -16.42 23.12 -26.01
CA ALA A 402 -17.89 23.18 -26.03
C ALA A 402 -18.46 23.84 -27.28
N GLU A 403 -17.61 24.35 -28.20
CA GLU A 403 -18.06 25.02 -29.41
C GLU A 403 -19.07 24.15 -30.19
N GLY A 404 -20.23 24.74 -30.53
CA GLY A 404 -21.34 24.08 -31.21
C GLY A 404 -22.18 23.13 -30.34
N LEU A 405 -21.90 23.03 -29.03
CA LEU A 405 -22.68 22.16 -28.13
C LEU A 405 -23.69 22.89 -27.24
N GLU A 406 -23.70 24.22 -27.24
CA GLU A 406 -24.63 25.01 -26.40
C GLU A 406 -24.68 24.53 -24.94
N VAL A 407 -23.52 24.44 -24.29
CA VAL A 407 -23.41 24.06 -22.89
C VAL A 407 -23.48 25.29 -22.01
N PRO A 408 -24.48 25.41 -21.11
CA PRO A 408 -24.63 26.60 -20.28
C PRO A 408 -23.57 26.64 -19.18
N THR A 409 -23.13 27.84 -18.80
CA THR A 409 -22.36 28.08 -17.59
C THR A 409 -23.26 28.23 -16.36
N LEU A 410 -22.72 28.09 -15.14
CA LEU A 410 -23.46 28.38 -13.91
C LEU A 410 -23.83 29.87 -13.78
N ALA A 411 -23.06 30.76 -14.41
CA ALA A 411 -23.43 32.19 -14.50
C ALA A 411 -24.72 32.41 -15.32
N GLU A 412 -24.94 31.60 -16.37
CA GLU A 412 -26.15 31.64 -17.19
C GLU A 412 -27.28 30.79 -16.59
N LYS A 413 -26.98 29.75 -15.84
CA LYS A 413 -27.91 28.79 -15.26
C LYS A 413 -27.51 28.40 -13.83
N PRO A 414 -27.68 29.29 -12.84
CA PRO A 414 -27.18 29.09 -11.48
C PRO A 414 -27.93 28.01 -10.68
N ASP A 415 -29.10 27.58 -11.15
CA ASP A 415 -29.96 26.56 -10.55
C ASP A 415 -29.79 25.15 -11.15
N ALA A 416 -28.78 24.93 -11.99
CA ALA A 416 -28.51 23.62 -12.58
C ALA A 416 -28.31 22.54 -11.48
N GLU A 417 -28.97 21.39 -11.67
CA GLU A 417 -28.92 20.26 -10.70
C GLU A 417 -27.51 19.66 -10.56
N VAL A 418 -26.73 19.64 -11.66
CA VAL A 418 -25.43 19.01 -11.75
C VAL A 418 -24.39 19.98 -12.29
N LEU A 419 -23.32 20.19 -11.55
CA LEU A 419 -22.10 20.79 -12.10
C LEU A 419 -21.31 19.71 -12.85
N PHE A 420 -21.14 19.87 -14.16
CA PHE A 420 -20.15 19.13 -14.91
C PHE A 420 -18.79 19.83 -14.76
N TRP A 421 -17.95 19.28 -13.87
CA TRP A 421 -16.56 19.68 -13.71
C TRP A 421 -15.72 19.11 -14.85
N VAL A 422 -15.34 19.95 -15.80
CA VAL A 422 -14.63 19.52 -17.02
C VAL A 422 -13.20 19.05 -16.70
N GLY A 423 -12.49 19.83 -15.90
CA GLY A 423 -11.08 19.61 -15.59
C GLY A 423 -10.15 20.21 -16.64
N CYS A 424 -8.90 20.46 -16.23
CA CYS A 424 -7.94 21.17 -17.09
C CYS A 424 -7.57 20.35 -18.35
N THR A 425 -7.43 19.04 -18.28
CA THR A 425 -6.99 18.21 -19.41
C THR A 425 -8.07 18.09 -20.48
N PRO A 426 -9.33 17.73 -20.18
CA PRO A 426 -10.38 17.70 -21.19
C PRO A 426 -10.75 19.08 -21.77
N ALA A 427 -10.43 20.15 -21.06
CA ALA A 427 -10.66 21.51 -21.58
C ALA A 427 -9.52 22.00 -22.49
N LEU A 428 -8.27 21.73 -22.14
CA LEU A 428 -7.09 22.45 -22.65
C LEU A 428 -6.13 21.59 -23.48
N GLU A 429 -6.37 20.26 -23.54
CA GLU A 429 -5.56 19.34 -24.33
C GLU A 429 -6.39 18.75 -25.47
N GLN A 430 -5.89 18.88 -26.70
CA GLN A 430 -6.64 18.64 -27.94
C GLN A 430 -7.27 17.24 -28.01
N ARG A 431 -6.51 16.17 -27.71
CA ARG A 431 -7.01 14.78 -27.77
C ARG A 431 -8.11 14.56 -26.73
N SER A 432 -7.96 15.14 -25.57
CA SER A 432 -8.87 14.93 -24.43
C SER A 432 -10.17 15.74 -24.53
N GLN A 433 -10.24 16.77 -25.39
CA GLN A 433 -11.49 17.51 -25.64
C GLN A 433 -12.63 16.61 -26.13
N ALA A 434 -12.32 15.53 -26.87
CA ALA A 434 -13.29 14.54 -27.30
C ALA A 434 -14.04 13.90 -26.11
N ILE A 435 -13.38 13.74 -24.95
CA ILE A 435 -13.98 13.17 -23.74
C ILE A 435 -15.02 14.14 -23.16
N ALA A 436 -14.68 15.45 -23.05
CA ALA A 436 -15.61 16.48 -22.55
C ALA A 436 -16.84 16.61 -23.48
N ARG A 437 -16.61 16.62 -24.80
CA ARG A 437 -17.66 16.65 -25.81
C ARG A 437 -18.60 15.44 -25.71
N SER A 438 -18.04 14.23 -25.59
CA SER A 438 -18.80 12.98 -25.42
C SER A 438 -19.65 13.03 -24.14
N MET A 439 -19.08 13.50 -23.02
CA MET A 439 -19.83 13.65 -21.76
C MET A 439 -20.98 14.62 -21.90
N ALA A 440 -20.76 15.81 -22.47
CA ALA A 440 -21.82 16.81 -22.67
C ALA A 440 -22.95 16.28 -23.57
N LYS A 441 -22.63 15.58 -24.66
CA LYS A 441 -23.63 14.93 -25.53
C LYS A 441 -24.44 13.88 -24.77
N ILE A 442 -23.80 13.03 -23.97
CA ILE A 442 -24.47 12.00 -23.17
C ILE A 442 -25.40 12.65 -22.12
N LEU A 443 -24.96 13.71 -21.43
CA LEU A 443 -25.78 14.44 -20.47
C LEU A 443 -27.03 15.04 -21.15
N LYS A 444 -26.87 15.64 -22.34
CA LYS A 444 -27.99 16.19 -23.12
C LYS A 444 -28.96 15.11 -23.57
N ALA A 445 -28.45 13.98 -24.10
CA ALA A 445 -29.28 12.85 -24.51
C ALA A 445 -30.08 12.25 -23.33
N ALA A 446 -29.46 12.21 -22.15
CA ALA A 446 -30.10 11.79 -20.91
C ALA A 446 -31.08 12.84 -20.32
N LYS A 447 -31.15 14.04 -20.90
CA LYS A 447 -31.93 15.19 -20.40
C LYS A 447 -31.56 15.57 -18.98
N VAL A 448 -30.28 15.45 -18.65
CA VAL A 448 -29.74 15.90 -17.35
C VAL A 448 -29.69 17.41 -17.33
N ASP A 449 -30.16 17.99 -16.24
CA ASP A 449 -30.04 19.43 -15.98
C ASP A 449 -28.65 19.76 -15.45
N PHE A 450 -27.73 20.25 -16.30
CA PHE A 450 -26.35 20.52 -15.97
C PHE A 450 -25.84 21.86 -16.48
N ALA A 451 -24.78 22.34 -15.86
CA ALA A 451 -23.99 23.48 -16.30
C ALA A 451 -22.51 23.28 -16.01
N ILE A 452 -21.64 24.11 -16.57
CA ILE A 452 -20.19 24.14 -16.31
C ILE A 452 -19.82 25.46 -15.62
N LEU A 453 -18.60 25.54 -15.04
CA LEU A 453 -18.08 26.83 -14.54
C LEU A 453 -17.50 27.72 -15.67
N GLY A 454 -17.11 27.11 -16.80
CA GLY A 454 -16.45 27.86 -17.87
C GLY A 454 -15.11 28.42 -17.42
N ASP A 455 -14.90 29.72 -17.65
CA ASP A 455 -13.63 30.38 -17.31
C ASP A 455 -13.41 30.57 -15.79
N GLU A 456 -14.44 30.39 -14.97
CA GLU A 456 -14.32 30.40 -13.51
C GLU A 456 -13.71 29.07 -12.96
N GLU A 457 -13.64 28.01 -13.77
CA GLU A 457 -13.04 26.75 -13.38
C GLU A 457 -11.51 26.86 -13.38
N THR A 458 -10.85 26.62 -12.25
CA THR A 458 -9.41 26.43 -12.18
C THR A 458 -9.05 24.95 -11.97
N CYS A 459 -7.78 24.61 -11.99
CA CYS A 459 -7.36 23.24 -11.63
C CYS A 459 -7.73 22.93 -10.18
N THR A 460 -8.14 21.69 -9.89
CA THR A 460 -8.43 21.26 -8.51
C THR A 460 -7.23 21.33 -7.56
N GLY A 461 -6.03 21.61 -8.06
CA GLY A 461 -4.80 21.64 -7.29
C GLY A 461 -4.12 20.26 -7.13
N ASP A 462 -4.71 19.16 -7.66
CA ASP A 462 -4.10 17.83 -7.58
C ASP A 462 -2.63 17.80 -8.03
N PRO A 463 -2.24 18.37 -9.19
CA PRO A 463 -0.85 18.37 -9.62
C PRO A 463 0.07 19.08 -8.63
N ALA A 464 -0.31 20.24 -8.10
CA ALA A 464 0.47 20.97 -7.10
C ALA A 464 0.69 20.11 -5.86
N ARG A 465 -0.38 19.49 -5.34
CA ARG A 465 -0.32 18.63 -4.15
C ARG A 465 0.58 17.43 -4.37
N ARG A 466 0.46 16.74 -5.53
CA ARG A 466 1.26 15.55 -5.86
C ARG A 466 2.74 15.88 -6.14
N MET A 467 3.02 17.09 -6.57
CA MET A 467 4.40 17.59 -6.73
C MET A 467 4.98 18.22 -5.45
N GLY A 468 4.23 18.25 -4.33
CA GLY A 468 4.72 18.73 -3.03
C GLY A 468 4.46 20.22 -2.75
N ASN A 469 3.84 20.96 -3.66
CA ASN A 469 3.47 22.35 -3.42
C ASN A 469 2.08 22.42 -2.74
N GLU A 470 2.06 22.16 -1.42
CA GLU A 470 0.82 22.18 -0.63
C GLU A 470 0.20 23.57 -0.55
N TYR A 471 1.03 24.63 -0.55
CA TYR A 471 0.55 26.02 -0.51
C TYR A 471 -0.30 26.33 -1.75
N LEU A 472 0.23 26.07 -2.93
CA LEU A 472 -0.50 26.30 -4.18
C LEU A 472 -1.76 25.41 -4.28
N PHE A 473 -1.68 24.18 -3.77
CA PHE A 473 -2.87 23.32 -3.68
C PHE A 473 -3.97 23.93 -2.85
N GLN A 474 -3.66 24.43 -1.64
CA GLN A 474 -4.67 24.98 -0.74
C GLN A 474 -5.31 26.24 -1.32
N ILE A 475 -4.54 27.12 -1.96
CA ILE A 475 -5.07 28.32 -2.64
C ILE A 475 -6.06 27.92 -3.75
N LEU A 476 -5.65 27.04 -4.67
CA LEU A 476 -6.51 26.62 -5.78
C LEU A 476 -7.76 25.87 -5.29
N ALA A 477 -7.61 25.02 -4.28
CA ALA A 477 -8.71 24.29 -3.68
C ALA A 477 -9.72 25.24 -3.02
N GLN A 478 -9.25 26.22 -2.24
CA GLN A 478 -10.12 27.18 -1.56
C GLN A 478 -10.87 28.06 -2.57
N GLN A 479 -10.18 28.55 -3.60
CA GLN A 479 -10.81 29.32 -4.67
C GLN A 479 -11.96 28.54 -5.34
N ASN A 480 -11.73 27.27 -5.69
CA ASN A 480 -12.76 26.44 -6.29
C ASN A 480 -13.91 26.13 -5.32
N ILE A 481 -13.60 25.88 -4.04
CA ILE A 481 -14.62 25.68 -3.00
C ILE A 481 -15.50 26.91 -2.85
N ASP A 482 -14.91 28.10 -2.80
CA ASP A 482 -15.65 29.36 -2.66
C ASP A 482 -16.52 29.63 -3.88
N THR A 483 -16.00 29.40 -5.09
CA THR A 483 -16.78 29.52 -6.35
C THR A 483 -17.99 28.58 -6.35
N MET A 484 -17.76 27.28 -6.06
CA MET A 484 -18.85 26.30 -6.03
C MET A 484 -19.87 26.57 -4.92
N ASN A 485 -19.44 27.06 -3.76
CA ASN A 485 -20.34 27.47 -2.68
C ASN A 485 -21.13 28.71 -3.06
N GLY A 486 -20.53 29.68 -3.79
CA GLY A 486 -21.20 30.87 -4.31
C GLY A 486 -22.39 30.52 -5.20
N TYR A 487 -22.28 29.50 -6.03
CA TYR A 487 -23.36 28.94 -6.85
C TYR A 487 -24.22 27.90 -6.13
N ASN A 488 -24.00 27.66 -4.85
CA ASN A 488 -24.72 26.64 -4.06
C ASN A 488 -24.69 25.22 -4.69
N VAL A 489 -23.57 24.86 -5.33
CA VAL A 489 -23.38 23.55 -5.95
C VAL A 489 -23.55 22.43 -4.92
N LYS A 490 -24.33 21.40 -5.26
CA LYS A 490 -24.55 20.22 -4.41
C LYS A 490 -23.93 18.97 -5.01
N LYS A 491 -24.04 18.81 -6.33
CA LYS A 491 -23.60 17.61 -7.05
C LYS A 491 -22.62 17.98 -8.15
N VAL A 492 -21.50 17.26 -8.18
CA VAL A 492 -20.43 17.42 -9.17
C VAL A 492 -20.22 16.10 -9.89
N VAL A 493 -20.15 16.13 -11.20
CA VAL A 493 -19.75 14.98 -12.04
C VAL A 493 -18.50 15.37 -12.82
N THR A 494 -17.48 14.51 -12.81
CA THR A 494 -16.23 14.77 -13.54
C THR A 494 -15.74 13.56 -14.30
N THR A 495 -15.00 13.78 -15.39
CA THR A 495 -14.39 12.73 -16.21
C THR A 495 -12.99 12.34 -15.71
N CYS A 496 -12.39 13.16 -14.87
CA CYS A 496 -11.02 12.94 -14.39
C CYS A 496 -11.00 12.30 -12.99
N PRO A 497 -10.44 11.08 -12.82
CA PRO A 497 -10.29 10.47 -11.50
C PRO A 497 -9.42 11.26 -10.52
N HIS A 498 -8.49 12.07 -11.00
CA HIS A 498 -7.70 12.97 -10.16
C HIS A 498 -8.57 14.07 -9.57
N CYS A 499 -9.36 14.76 -10.41
CA CYS A 499 -10.34 15.77 -9.94
C CYS A 499 -11.36 15.13 -9.00
N PHE A 500 -11.90 13.96 -9.36
CA PHE A 500 -12.82 13.19 -8.54
C PHE A 500 -12.25 12.91 -7.15
N ASN A 501 -11.01 12.38 -7.08
CA ASN A 501 -10.35 12.08 -5.82
C ASN A 501 -10.13 13.32 -4.96
N THR A 502 -9.63 14.40 -5.55
CA THR A 502 -9.32 15.65 -4.84
C THR A 502 -10.57 16.31 -4.29
N MET A 503 -11.60 16.48 -5.10
CA MET A 503 -12.86 17.09 -4.64
C MET A 503 -13.60 16.23 -3.62
N LYS A 504 -13.61 14.89 -3.80
CA LYS A 504 -14.32 13.98 -2.90
C LYS A 504 -13.59 13.76 -1.57
N ASN A 505 -12.27 13.56 -1.60
CA ASN A 505 -11.52 13.08 -0.45
C ASN A 505 -10.65 14.15 0.22
N GLU A 506 -10.28 15.22 -0.50
CA GLU A 506 -9.33 16.22 -0.01
C GLU A 506 -9.98 17.59 0.25
N TYR A 507 -10.92 18.04 -0.59
CA TYR A 507 -11.67 19.28 -0.34
C TYR A 507 -12.43 19.29 0.99
N PRO A 508 -12.97 18.16 1.51
CA PRO A 508 -13.59 18.16 2.84
C PRO A 508 -12.66 18.59 3.97
N GLN A 509 -11.35 18.45 3.82
CA GLN A 509 -10.34 18.93 4.78
C GLN A 509 -10.25 20.47 4.83
N LEU A 510 -10.71 21.14 3.77
CA LEU A 510 -10.78 22.60 3.62
C LEU A 510 -12.23 23.14 3.68
N GLY A 511 -13.17 22.31 4.13
CA GLY A 511 -14.59 22.71 4.28
C GLY A 511 -15.46 22.51 3.04
N GLY A 512 -14.91 22.10 1.89
CA GLY A 512 -15.67 21.82 0.66
C GLY A 512 -16.39 20.47 0.72
N LYS A 513 -17.71 20.47 0.86
CA LYS A 513 -18.53 19.26 0.98
C LYS A 513 -19.53 19.18 -0.16
N PHE A 514 -19.23 18.38 -1.17
CA PHE A 514 -20.05 18.16 -2.36
C PHE A 514 -20.31 16.66 -2.57
N GLU A 515 -21.44 16.32 -3.19
CA GLU A 515 -21.65 14.97 -3.74
C GLU A 515 -20.86 14.87 -5.04
N VAL A 516 -19.68 14.25 -4.99
CA VAL A 516 -18.81 14.12 -6.17
C VAL A 516 -18.91 12.70 -6.73
N LEU A 517 -19.23 12.59 -8.01
CA LEU A 517 -19.30 11.34 -8.76
C LEU A 517 -18.31 11.37 -9.93
N HIS A 518 -17.65 10.24 -10.13
CA HIS A 518 -16.97 10.02 -11.40
C HIS A 518 -18.00 9.70 -12.49
N TYR A 519 -17.75 10.12 -13.72
CA TYR A 519 -18.70 9.93 -14.81
C TYR A 519 -19.17 8.48 -14.96
N SER A 520 -18.27 7.51 -14.77
CA SER A 520 -18.62 6.09 -14.92
C SER A 520 -19.72 5.65 -13.96
N GLN A 521 -19.72 6.19 -12.73
CA GLN A 521 -20.77 5.94 -11.75
C GLN A 521 -22.09 6.62 -12.16
N PHE A 522 -22.01 7.87 -12.61
CA PHE A 522 -23.18 8.63 -13.01
C PHE A 522 -23.83 8.06 -14.28
N VAL A 523 -23.04 7.75 -15.29
CA VAL A 523 -23.51 7.18 -16.57
C VAL A 523 -24.07 5.77 -16.38
N ASP A 524 -23.44 4.94 -15.53
CA ASP A 524 -24.00 3.63 -15.17
C ASP A 524 -25.40 3.74 -14.54
N GLN A 525 -25.59 4.76 -13.67
CA GLN A 525 -26.94 5.06 -13.13
C GLN A 525 -27.94 5.48 -14.20
N LEU A 526 -27.51 6.28 -15.18
CA LEU A 526 -28.37 6.72 -16.29
C LEU A 526 -28.77 5.54 -17.19
N ILE A 527 -27.85 4.61 -17.46
CA ILE A 527 -28.13 3.38 -18.24
C ILE A 527 -29.11 2.49 -17.46
N LYS A 528 -28.85 2.24 -16.18
CA LYS A 528 -29.70 1.39 -15.32
C LYS A 528 -31.11 1.97 -15.13
N LYS A 529 -31.26 3.29 -15.13
CA LYS A 529 -32.55 3.98 -15.12
C LYS A 529 -33.26 4.00 -16.48
N GLY A 530 -32.57 3.61 -17.55
CA GLY A 530 -33.11 3.67 -18.91
C GLY A 530 -33.17 5.09 -19.50
N SER A 531 -32.48 6.08 -18.89
CA SER A 531 -32.41 7.45 -19.40
C SER A 531 -31.61 7.54 -20.70
N ILE A 532 -30.63 6.66 -20.87
CA ILE A 532 -29.89 6.44 -22.13
C ILE A 532 -29.84 4.95 -22.44
N LYS A 533 -29.86 4.64 -23.74
CA LYS A 533 -29.78 3.26 -24.21
C LYS A 533 -28.83 3.19 -25.41
N PRO A 534 -27.66 2.56 -25.28
CA PRO A 534 -26.78 2.27 -26.42
C PRO A 534 -27.49 1.34 -27.40
N VAL A 535 -27.50 1.68 -28.70
CA VAL A 535 -28.25 0.96 -29.72
C VAL A 535 -27.37 0.51 -30.90
N LYS A 536 -26.35 1.30 -31.24
CA LYS A 536 -25.47 1.02 -32.36
C LYS A 536 -24.45 -0.05 -31.98
N MET A 537 -24.32 -1.04 -32.89
CA MET A 537 -23.35 -2.12 -32.74
C MET A 537 -21.92 -1.59 -32.92
N MET A 538 -21.09 -1.77 -31.91
CA MET A 538 -19.67 -1.37 -31.90
C MET A 538 -18.80 -2.64 -31.97
N ASN A 539 -18.18 -2.92 -33.11
CA ASN A 539 -17.31 -4.10 -33.28
C ASN A 539 -15.91 -3.82 -32.70
N VAL A 540 -15.83 -3.66 -31.37
CA VAL A 540 -14.60 -3.31 -30.63
C VAL A 540 -14.24 -4.41 -29.64
N THR A 541 -13.01 -4.92 -29.71
CA THR A 541 -12.43 -5.71 -28.64
C THR A 541 -11.57 -4.78 -27.78
N MET A 542 -12.01 -4.53 -26.55
CA MET A 542 -11.42 -3.54 -25.65
C MET A 542 -10.75 -4.18 -24.43
N ALA A 543 -9.48 -3.89 -24.22
CA ALA A 543 -8.81 -4.20 -22.95
C ALA A 543 -8.94 -3.02 -21.98
N TYR A 544 -9.49 -3.24 -20.77
CA TYR A 544 -9.73 -2.15 -19.85
C TYR A 544 -8.52 -1.86 -18.96
N HIS A 545 -8.10 -0.61 -18.93
CA HIS A 545 -7.08 -0.10 -18.02
C HIS A 545 -7.70 0.53 -16.77
N ASP A 546 -7.45 -0.06 -15.60
CA ASP A 546 -7.88 0.49 -14.33
C ASP A 546 -7.04 1.72 -13.94
N SER A 547 -7.63 2.91 -13.96
CA SER A 547 -7.02 4.12 -13.42
C SER A 547 -6.82 3.97 -11.91
N CYS A 548 -5.60 4.22 -11.43
CA CYS A 548 -5.27 4.06 -10.00
C CYS A 548 -6.08 4.98 -9.09
N PHE A 549 -6.34 6.22 -9.51
CA PHE A 549 -7.14 7.17 -8.74
C PHE A 549 -8.64 6.86 -8.74
N LEU A 550 -9.14 6.14 -9.74
CA LEU A 550 -10.53 5.67 -9.77
C LEU A 550 -10.68 4.38 -8.96
N GLY A 551 -9.91 3.36 -9.31
CA GLY A 551 -10.01 2.02 -8.70
C GLY A 551 -9.34 1.95 -7.33
N ARG A 552 -8.01 1.99 -7.28
CA ARG A 552 -7.26 1.70 -6.03
C ARG A 552 -7.51 2.71 -4.92
N HIS A 553 -7.60 3.99 -5.26
CA HIS A 553 -7.85 5.04 -4.27
C HIS A 553 -9.33 5.19 -3.89
N ASN A 554 -10.26 4.89 -4.80
CA ASN A 554 -11.68 5.15 -4.59
C ASN A 554 -12.59 3.90 -4.69
N GLY A 555 -12.07 2.73 -5.03
CA GLY A 555 -12.82 1.47 -5.06
C GLY A 555 -13.78 1.31 -6.25
N VAL A 556 -13.74 2.20 -7.23
CA VAL A 556 -14.62 2.18 -8.41
C VAL A 556 -13.99 1.30 -9.49
N TYR A 557 -14.44 0.06 -9.60
CA TYR A 557 -13.93 -0.94 -10.55
C TYR A 557 -15.01 -1.50 -11.49
N ASP A 558 -16.22 -1.64 -11.00
CA ASP A 558 -17.30 -2.33 -11.72
C ASP A 558 -18.07 -1.38 -12.62
N GLU A 559 -18.36 -0.17 -12.19
CA GLU A 559 -19.15 0.80 -12.94
C GLU A 559 -18.57 1.12 -14.34
N PRO A 560 -17.24 1.37 -14.51
CA PRO A 560 -16.69 1.55 -15.86
C PRO A 560 -16.85 0.32 -16.75
N ARG A 561 -16.77 -0.89 -16.17
CA ARG A 561 -16.97 -2.14 -16.87
C ARG A 561 -18.43 -2.38 -17.21
N ASP A 562 -19.35 -2.00 -16.34
CA ASP A 562 -20.79 -2.09 -16.57
C ASP A 562 -21.22 -1.17 -17.71
N VAL A 563 -20.70 0.07 -17.73
CA VAL A 563 -20.89 1.00 -18.86
C VAL A 563 -20.39 0.39 -20.16
N ALA A 564 -19.17 -0.17 -20.15
CA ALA A 564 -18.59 -0.79 -21.34
C ALA A 564 -19.41 -2.01 -21.83
N LYS A 565 -19.87 -2.87 -20.91
CA LYS A 565 -20.70 -4.05 -21.23
C LYS A 565 -22.09 -3.70 -21.77
N ALA A 566 -22.60 -2.51 -21.44
CA ALA A 566 -23.87 -2.04 -21.96
C ALA A 566 -23.81 -1.65 -23.44
N ILE A 567 -22.60 -1.47 -24.01
CA ILE A 567 -22.39 -1.09 -25.41
C ILE A 567 -22.53 -2.33 -26.31
N PRO A 568 -23.51 -2.37 -27.24
CA PRO A 568 -23.70 -3.51 -28.10
C PRO A 568 -22.48 -3.84 -28.98
N GLY A 569 -22.06 -5.11 -29.01
CA GLY A 569 -20.93 -5.59 -29.83
C GLY A 569 -19.54 -5.27 -29.25
N LEU A 570 -19.44 -4.61 -28.11
CA LEU A 570 -18.17 -4.42 -27.42
C LEU A 570 -17.78 -5.69 -26.66
N LYS A 571 -16.61 -6.25 -26.98
CA LYS A 571 -15.99 -7.37 -26.24
C LYS A 571 -14.97 -6.83 -25.25
N LEU A 572 -15.28 -6.96 -23.96
CA LEU A 572 -14.39 -6.54 -22.88
C LEU A 572 -13.42 -7.66 -22.50
N VAL A 573 -12.11 -7.36 -22.44
CA VAL A 573 -11.06 -8.25 -21.97
C VAL A 573 -10.26 -7.60 -20.83
N GLU A 574 -9.64 -8.42 -19.99
CA GLU A 574 -8.80 -7.94 -18.87
C GLU A 574 -7.30 -8.06 -19.22
N MET A 575 -6.48 -7.18 -18.66
CA MET A 575 -5.03 -7.20 -18.85
C MET A 575 -4.35 -8.18 -17.87
N GLY A 576 -4.62 -9.46 -18.01
CA GLY A 576 -4.04 -10.54 -17.22
C GLY A 576 -4.21 -10.34 -15.71
N SER A 577 -3.15 -10.56 -14.94
CA SER A 577 -3.15 -10.37 -13.47
C SER A 577 -2.96 -8.92 -13.01
N ARG A 578 -2.75 -7.99 -13.96
CA ARG A 578 -2.50 -6.57 -13.69
C ARG A 578 -3.75 -5.72 -13.96
N CYS A 579 -4.87 -6.12 -13.34
CA CYS A 579 -6.16 -5.43 -13.39
C CYS A 579 -6.71 -5.20 -11.98
N ARG A 580 -7.74 -4.41 -11.87
CA ARG A 580 -8.43 -4.03 -10.62
C ARG A 580 -7.45 -3.50 -9.56
N GLU A 581 -7.51 -3.98 -8.31
CA GLU A 581 -6.65 -3.55 -7.21
C GLU A 581 -5.15 -3.73 -7.50
N ARG A 582 -4.78 -4.64 -8.40
CA ARG A 582 -3.41 -4.87 -8.87
C ARG A 582 -3.08 -4.18 -10.19
N GLY A 583 -3.96 -3.33 -10.69
CA GLY A 583 -3.76 -2.57 -11.92
C GLY A 583 -2.39 -1.89 -11.96
N PHE A 584 -1.67 -2.00 -13.09
CA PHE A 584 -0.42 -1.29 -13.31
C PHE A 584 -0.72 0.17 -13.68
N CYS A 585 0.06 1.13 -13.19
CA CYS A 585 -0.15 2.55 -13.47
C CYS A 585 0.12 2.89 -14.94
N CYS A 586 -0.61 3.86 -15.48
CA CYS A 586 -0.33 4.40 -16.83
C CYS A 586 0.94 5.27 -16.90
N GLY A 587 1.45 5.73 -15.75
CA GLY A 587 2.62 6.57 -15.67
C GLY A 587 2.36 8.05 -15.36
N ALA A 588 1.13 8.56 -15.47
CA ALA A 588 0.84 10.00 -15.31
C ALA A 588 0.81 10.51 -13.86
N GLY A 589 0.58 9.60 -12.88
CA GLY A 589 0.42 9.99 -11.47
C GLY A 589 1.65 10.66 -10.86
N GLY A 590 1.48 11.30 -9.69
CA GLY A 590 2.60 11.92 -8.96
C GLY A 590 3.24 13.12 -9.66
N GLY A 591 2.58 13.73 -10.62
CA GLY A 591 3.11 14.81 -11.44
C GLY A 591 3.81 14.37 -12.74
N HIS A 592 3.92 13.06 -12.98
CA HIS A 592 4.63 12.52 -14.16
C HIS A 592 3.92 12.78 -15.50
N MET A 593 2.73 13.35 -15.48
CA MET A 593 2.16 13.93 -16.70
C MET A 593 3.02 15.08 -17.26
N TRP A 594 3.78 15.73 -16.40
CA TRP A 594 4.65 16.89 -16.73
C TRP A 594 6.12 16.63 -16.39
N ILE A 595 6.45 15.64 -15.57
CA ILE A 595 7.82 15.28 -15.21
C ILE A 595 8.39 14.33 -16.26
N GLU A 596 9.52 14.68 -16.84
CA GLU A 596 10.22 13.80 -17.77
C GLU A 596 10.90 12.63 -17.05
N GLU A 597 10.66 11.43 -17.54
CA GLU A 597 11.30 10.22 -17.05
C GLU A 597 12.68 10.03 -17.68
N SER A 598 13.74 10.21 -16.90
CA SER A 598 15.14 10.14 -17.39
C SER A 598 15.80 8.77 -17.21
N GLN A 599 15.20 7.86 -16.43
CA GLN A 599 15.81 6.57 -16.09
C GLN A 599 14.87 5.40 -16.39
N GLY A 600 15.46 4.26 -16.75
CA GLY A 600 14.73 3.03 -17.04
C GLY A 600 13.79 3.14 -18.24
N THR A 601 12.84 2.22 -18.32
CA THR A 601 11.77 2.25 -19.33
C THR A 601 10.65 3.20 -18.85
N ARG A 602 10.04 3.95 -19.75
CA ARG A 602 8.86 4.76 -19.40
C ARG A 602 7.72 3.86 -18.94
N VAL A 603 7.03 4.28 -17.89
CA VAL A 603 5.97 3.47 -17.26
C VAL A 603 4.81 3.21 -18.22
N ASN A 604 4.46 4.19 -19.06
CA ASN A 604 3.42 4.01 -20.08
C ASN A 604 3.81 2.98 -21.15
N HIS A 605 5.09 2.86 -21.53
CA HIS A 605 5.56 1.83 -22.46
C HIS A 605 5.37 0.43 -21.86
N ALA A 606 5.76 0.23 -20.60
CA ALA A 606 5.55 -1.05 -19.92
C ALA A 606 4.06 -1.40 -19.76
N ARG A 607 3.18 -0.40 -19.55
CA ARG A 607 1.73 -0.65 -19.54
C ARG A 607 1.18 -0.97 -20.92
N THR A 608 1.70 -0.32 -21.95
CA THR A 608 1.36 -0.63 -23.34
C THR A 608 1.78 -2.06 -23.71
N ASP A 609 2.95 -2.53 -23.27
CA ASP A 609 3.36 -3.92 -23.48
C ASP A 609 2.33 -4.91 -22.89
N GLN A 610 1.81 -4.65 -21.67
CA GLN A 610 0.76 -5.48 -21.07
C GLN A 610 -0.57 -5.41 -21.84
N PHE A 611 -0.90 -4.28 -22.47
CA PHE A 611 -2.04 -4.18 -23.39
C PHE A 611 -1.82 -5.03 -24.65
N LEU A 612 -0.63 -5.00 -25.23
CA LEU A 612 -0.27 -5.76 -26.43
C LEU A 612 -0.23 -7.28 -26.21
N GLU A 613 -0.12 -7.74 -24.96
CA GLU A 613 -0.29 -9.16 -24.61
C GLU A 613 -1.73 -9.65 -24.74
N THR A 614 -2.69 -8.73 -24.92
CA THR A 614 -4.11 -9.06 -25.11
C THR A 614 -4.49 -9.12 -26.59
N GLU A 615 -5.63 -9.76 -26.91
CA GLU A 615 -6.20 -9.77 -28.27
C GLU A 615 -6.88 -8.44 -28.66
N ALA A 616 -6.93 -7.44 -27.76
CA ALA A 616 -7.68 -6.22 -27.97
C ALA A 616 -7.03 -5.29 -29.01
N ASN A 617 -7.85 -4.60 -29.80
CA ASN A 617 -7.42 -3.52 -30.68
C ASN A 617 -7.52 -2.15 -30.02
N THR A 618 -8.31 -2.02 -28.96
CA THR A 618 -8.53 -0.77 -28.23
C THR A 618 -8.18 -0.95 -26.76
N VAL A 619 -7.40 -0.02 -26.20
CA VAL A 619 -7.29 0.12 -24.74
C VAL A 619 -8.33 1.12 -24.26
N GLY A 620 -9.31 0.61 -23.49
CA GLY A 620 -10.35 1.43 -22.86
C GLY A 620 -9.89 1.96 -21.52
N VAL A 621 -10.10 3.24 -21.29
CA VAL A 621 -9.76 3.91 -20.03
C VAL A 621 -10.94 4.75 -19.55
N SER A 622 -10.87 5.23 -18.30
CA SER A 622 -11.81 6.18 -17.73
C SER A 622 -11.03 7.29 -17.01
N CYS A 623 -10.14 7.95 -17.76
CA CYS A 623 -9.26 8.99 -17.24
C CYS A 623 -8.56 9.72 -18.40
N PRO A 624 -8.65 11.06 -18.51
CA PRO A 624 -7.98 11.82 -19.57
C PRO A 624 -6.45 11.64 -19.58
N PHE A 625 -5.81 11.58 -18.42
CA PHE A 625 -4.37 11.30 -18.33
C PHE A 625 -4.01 9.92 -18.85
N CYS A 626 -4.84 8.91 -18.53
CA CYS A 626 -4.60 7.55 -19.02
C CYS A 626 -4.78 7.45 -20.54
N VAL A 627 -5.74 8.18 -21.15
CA VAL A 627 -5.88 8.25 -22.62
C VAL A 627 -4.58 8.73 -23.23
N GLN A 628 -4.05 9.85 -22.75
CA GLN A 628 -2.82 10.43 -23.30
C GLN A 628 -1.64 9.50 -23.14
N MET A 629 -1.39 8.99 -21.94
CA MET A 629 -0.26 8.09 -21.67
C MET A 629 -0.30 6.81 -22.51
N MET A 630 -1.49 6.22 -22.69
CA MET A 630 -1.65 5.02 -23.52
C MET A 630 -1.53 5.35 -25.00
N THR A 631 -2.02 6.50 -25.47
CA THR A 631 -1.83 6.98 -26.84
C THR A 631 -0.35 7.15 -27.17
N GLU A 632 0.40 7.85 -26.31
CA GLU A 632 1.85 8.02 -26.45
C GLU A 632 2.59 6.67 -26.44
N GLY A 633 2.19 5.75 -25.55
CA GLY A 633 2.78 4.42 -25.47
C GLY A 633 2.57 3.60 -26.75
N ILE A 634 1.38 3.68 -27.36
CA ILE A 634 1.05 3.02 -28.63
C ILE A 634 1.86 3.64 -29.78
N GLN A 635 1.92 4.98 -29.84
CA GLN A 635 2.71 5.71 -30.84
C GLN A 635 4.20 5.39 -30.74
N ALA A 636 4.75 5.33 -29.54
CA ALA A 636 6.14 4.97 -29.31
C ALA A 636 6.50 3.55 -29.77
N LYS A 637 5.49 2.68 -29.92
CA LYS A 637 5.64 1.33 -30.49
C LYS A 637 5.36 1.27 -32.00
N GLY A 638 4.97 2.40 -32.63
CA GLY A 638 4.63 2.46 -34.06
C GLY A 638 3.36 1.70 -34.43
N LEU A 639 2.40 1.56 -33.50
CA LEU A 639 1.17 0.77 -33.67
C LEU A 639 -0.10 1.63 -33.74
N ASP A 640 0.02 2.93 -33.91
CA ASP A 640 -1.10 3.88 -33.96
C ASP A 640 -2.04 3.70 -35.15
N SER A 641 -1.63 2.96 -36.19
CA SER A 641 -2.50 2.55 -37.29
C SER A 641 -3.37 1.29 -37.00
N GLU A 642 -3.01 0.50 -35.98
CA GLU A 642 -3.63 -0.80 -35.67
C GLU A 642 -4.31 -0.82 -34.30
N LYS A 643 -3.82 -0.02 -33.38
CA LYS A 643 -4.24 0.04 -31.98
C LYS A 643 -4.57 1.48 -31.58
N GLU A 644 -5.54 1.63 -30.70
CA GLU A 644 -5.96 2.94 -30.23
C GLU A 644 -6.21 2.98 -28.71
N ALA A 645 -6.12 4.18 -28.11
CA ALA A 645 -6.57 4.45 -26.76
C ALA A 645 -7.83 5.31 -26.80
N LYS A 646 -8.90 4.86 -26.15
CA LYS A 646 -10.16 5.60 -26.05
C LYS A 646 -10.69 5.63 -24.63
N ASP A 647 -11.29 6.75 -24.26
CA ASP A 647 -12.15 6.77 -23.08
C ASP A 647 -13.46 6.02 -23.37
N VAL A 648 -13.97 5.31 -22.36
CA VAL A 648 -15.22 4.55 -22.49
C VAL A 648 -16.39 5.46 -22.88
N LEU A 649 -16.35 6.76 -22.48
CA LEU A 649 -17.35 7.76 -22.91
C LEU A 649 -17.39 7.97 -24.43
N GLU A 650 -16.25 7.97 -25.09
CA GLU A 650 -16.18 8.15 -26.55
C GLU A 650 -16.88 7.00 -27.27
N ILE A 651 -16.60 5.76 -26.86
CA ILE A 651 -17.23 4.57 -27.45
C ILE A 651 -18.73 4.53 -27.15
N LEU A 652 -19.11 4.93 -25.94
CA LEU A 652 -20.53 5.03 -25.55
C LEU A 652 -21.26 6.08 -26.38
N ALA A 653 -20.70 7.29 -26.54
CA ALA A 653 -21.30 8.37 -27.32
C ALA A 653 -21.53 7.93 -28.78
N ASP A 654 -20.54 7.26 -29.39
CA ASP A 654 -20.65 6.67 -30.74
C ASP A 654 -21.76 5.62 -30.83
N SER A 655 -22.02 4.88 -29.75
CA SER A 655 -23.06 3.84 -29.69
C SER A 655 -24.48 4.40 -29.46
N LEU A 656 -24.58 5.65 -29.00
CA LEU A 656 -25.84 6.38 -28.84
C LEU A 656 -26.28 7.12 -30.12
N GLU A 657 -25.47 7.10 -31.18
CA GLU A 657 -25.73 7.84 -32.45
C GLU A 657 -25.88 9.37 -32.23
N LEU A 658 -25.02 9.96 -31.37
CA LEU A 658 -25.04 11.38 -30.97
C LEU A 658 -24.09 12.24 -31.82
#